data_3b05269ad9befb3ac09a2fa4d005dd75
#
_entry.id   3b05269ad9befb3ac09a2fa4d005dd75
#
_cell.length_a   1.000
_cell.length_b   1.000
_cell.length_c   1.000
_cell.angle_alpha   90.00
_cell.angle_beta   90.00
_cell.angle_gamma   90.00
#
_symmetry.space_group_name_H-M   'P 1'
#
loop_
_entity.id
_entity.type
_entity.pdbx_description
1 polymer ?
#
loop_
_entity_poly.entity_id
_entity_poly.type
_entity_poly.pdbx_seq_one_letter_code
_entity_poly.pdbx_strand_id
1 'polypeptide(L)'
;MSETTVVKRSFLPKRRSSRILVITLLIIAALLLTTITSAYLYLRLSLPATRGTITLSELENPVTVYRDENGVPHIEASNLHDLYVAQGFVTAQDRLFQMDLSRRQASGLLSEVMGEGLLERDKFFRTFGLRRAAEASYEIYSPKAKQILQWYADGVNAFMENENLPVEFTLAGYKPSEWTPIDSLTIGKYMAYDLGGHWTGQAFRHYLLQNFSEDKALELFPTYPEDGALNIEEIKLSSIDIAESFAGAHIPNEYNGSNNWVVAGEKTESGLPLLADDPHLGLGTPSIWYETHLKSEDVNVSGVIFAGVPGIIVGRNDYIAWGVTNVGPDVQDLYIEKRNPDNPYEFLYKNTWEQAEVVKETIPVKDSEPVEYEIVITRHGPIFSEFALPEASDTALALKWTGHMASTELEAVLEMNRATNWDEFKEALTYFHTPAQNFVFASTDGTIAYRANGLIPIREKGNSIVPVPGWTGEYEWNGFIPWDELPTTVNPEEGFVATANNKVIGDSYPYHLSNTWAEPYRQERIQEVLRSKDKLSVEDMKALQNDFYSKQAEQLLPVLLDELKAKQSELTDVEQEAMELLAQWNYVEDVSLPQPLVFGIWMEEYVDYLFEDRFPEDIYKLMEGEDLIVADMIVSANNGDVSSWMSDKGGLEQVTVETYKIAVARSVEEQGSNPEKWQWGEFHQVYFDHPLSAIEPLHLFFDPKGPVPMGGGQKTVGRAGWNEDTGIVTHGAPWRTVVDLSDMTKSWNVVAPGQSGHRLSRWYGDQIDEWTSGQYHATYIEGYENTNHRLVLKPK
;
A
#
# COMPACT_ATOMS: atom_id res chain seq x y z
N MET A 1 -45.51 49.54 -53.45
CA MET A 1 -45.65 48.19 -52.84
C MET A 1 -44.53 47.34 -53.35
N SER A 2 -43.52 47.15 -52.55
CA SER A 2 -42.39 46.23 -52.87
C SER A 2 -42.62 44.90 -52.16
N GLU A 3 -42.87 43.87 -52.90
CA GLU A 3 -42.94 42.51 -52.40
C GLU A 3 -41.55 42.05 -51.96
N THR A 4 -41.44 41.77 -50.69
CA THR A 4 -40.22 41.14 -50.08
C THR A 4 -40.31 39.66 -50.24
N THR A 5 -39.58 39.12 -51.25
CA THR A 5 -39.47 37.67 -51.49
C THR A 5 -38.64 37.03 -50.40
N VAL A 6 -39.24 36.31 -49.49
CA VAL A 6 -38.55 35.48 -48.49
C VAL A 6 -37.94 34.28 -49.16
N VAL A 7 -36.61 34.29 -49.40
CA VAL A 7 -35.88 33.14 -49.89
C VAL A 7 -35.71 32.12 -48.78
N LYS A 8 -36.53 31.05 -48.79
CA LYS A 8 -36.30 29.87 -47.91
C LYS A 8 -35.00 29.18 -48.38
N ARG A 9 -33.89 29.39 -47.64
CA ARG A 9 -32.65 28.64 -47.85
C ARG A 9 -32.89 27.19 -47.39
N SER A 10 -32.88 26.22 -48.29
CA SER A 10 -32.86 24.81 -47.99
C SER A 10 -31.50 24.41 -47.47
N PHE A 11 -31.43 23.86 -46.24
CA PHE A 11 -30.21 23.34 -45.62
C PHE A 11 -29.65 22.08 -46.28
N LEU A 12 -30.37 21.47 -47.24
CA LEU A 12 -29.93 20.24 -47.89
C LEU A 12 -29.33 20.51 -49.27
N PRO A 13 -28.24 19.80 -49.65
CA PRO A 13 -27.60 19.94 -50.96
C PRO A 13 -28.56 19.56 -52.11
N LYS A 14 -28.38 20.18 -53.29
CA LYS A 14 -29.27 19.98 -54.48
C LYS A 14 -29.07 18.63 -55.18
N ARG A 15 -27.93 17.95 -55.05
CA ARG A 15 -27.70 16.61 -55.66
C ARG A 15 -28.30 15.51 -54.77
N ARG A 16 -28.97 14.54 -55.33
CA ARG A 16 -29.67 13.45 -54.66
C ARG A 16 -28.72 12.60 -53.80
N SER A 17 -27.54 12.29 -54.28
CA SER A 17 -26.47 11.59 -53.54
C SER A 17 -25.96 12.36 -52.32
N SER A 18 -25.75 13.68 -52.48
CA SER A 18 -25.33 14.55 -51.38
C SER A 18 -26.41 14.74 -50.32
N ARG A 19 -27.69 14.70 -50.67
CA ARG A 19 -28.81 14.72 -49.73
C ARG A 19 -28.90 13.44 -48.92
N ILE A 20 -28.73 12.28 -49.56
CA ILE A 20 -28.69 10.98 -48.89
C ILE A 20 -27.52 10.94 -47.89
N LEU A 21 -26.33 11.36 -48.31
CA LEU A 21 -25.14 11.42 -47.41
C LEU A 21 -25.40 12.31 -46.19
N VAL A 22 -25.93 13.51 -46.38
CA VAL A 22 -26.24 14.43 -45.27
C VAL A 22 -27.31 13.83 -44.35
N ILE A 23 -28.37 13.21 -44.87
CA ILE A 23 -29.40 12.56 -44.06
C ILE A 23 -28.80 11.39 -43.26
N THR A 24 -27.95 10.56 -43.90
CA THR A 24 -27.27 9.44 -43.22
C THR A 24 -26.38 9.94 -42.11
N LEU A 25 -25.57 10.99 -42.35
CA LEU A 25 -24.73 11.60 -41.31
C LEU A 25 -25.58 12.17 -40.16
N LEU A 26 -26.73 12.81 -40.46
CA LEU A 26 -27.64 13.31 -39.43
C LEU A 26 -28.29 12.18 -38.61
N ILE A 27 -28.64 11.07 -39.26
CA ILE A 27 -29.16 9.88 -38.57
C ILE A 27 -28.08 9.28 -37.66
N ILE A 28 -26.85 9.12 -38.15
CA ILE A 28 -25.71 8.63 -37.35
C ILE A 28 -25.45 9.56 -36.15
N ALA A 29 -25.41 10.87 -36.39
CA ALA A 29 -25.23 11.86 -35.32
C ALA A 29 -26.36 11.81 -34.28
N ALA A 30 -27.62 11.65 -34.73
CA ALA A 30 -28.78 11.52 -33.85
C ALA A 30 -28.70 10.21 -33.04
N LEU A 31 -28.32 9.09 -33.65
CA LEU A 31 -28.12 7.81 -32.98
C LEU A 31 -27.00 7.91 -31.94
N LEU A 32 -25.85 8.48 -32.33
CA LEU A 32 -24.74 8.71 -31.39
C LEU A 32 -25.16 9.60 -30.22
N LEU A 33 -25.85 10.71 -30.48
CA LEU A 33 -26.33 11.58 -29.41
C LEU A 33 -27.33 10.86 -28.49
N THR A 34 -28.22 10.05 -29.04
CA THR A 34 -29.19 9.25 -28.27
C THR A 34 -28.44 8.22 -27.41
N THR A 35 -27.45 7.52 -27.98
CA THR A 35 -26.64 6.54 -27.25
C THR A 35 -25.86 7.21 -26.11
N ILE A 36 -25.17 8.32 -26.40
CA ILE A 36 -24.41 9.07 -25.37
C ILE A 36 -25.34 9.58 -24.27
N THR A 37 -26.50 10.14 -24.64
CA THR A 37 -27.48 10.62 -23.65
C THR A 37 -28.03 9.49 -22.81
N SER A 38 -28.36 8.35 -23.43
CA SER A 38 -28.84 7.17 -22.68
C SER A 38 -27.78 6.61 -21.76
N ALA A 39 -26.54 6.51 -22.21
CA ALA A 39 -25.41 6.11 -21.39
C ALA A 39 -25.20 7.07 -20.20
N TYR A 40 -25.21 8.38 -20.46
CA TYR A 40 -25.09 9.38 -19.40
C TYR A 40 -26.24 9.29 -18.37
N LEU A 41 -27.47 9.12 -18.82
CA LEU A 41 -28.62 8.95 -17.93
C LEU A 41 -28.51 7.66 -17.11
N TYR A 42 -28.07 6.56 -17.74
CA TYR A 42 -27.83 5.30 -17.05
C TYR A 42 -26.75 5.43 -15.97
N LEU A 43 -25.62 6.06 -16.29
CA LEU A 43 -24.55 6.35 -15.33
C LEU A 43 -25.04 7.23 -14.18
N ARG A 44 -25.91 8.20 -14.45
CA ARG A 44 -26.51 9.03 -13.39
C ARG A 44 -27.43 8.27 -12.46
N LEU A 45 -28.06 7.19 -12.94
CA LEU A 45 -28.93 6.35 -12.09
C LEU A 45 -28.13 5.52 -11.08
N SER A 46 -26.85 5.26 -11.34
CA SER A 46 -25.96 4.56 -10.41
C SER A 46 -25.34 5.46 -9.33
N LEU A 47 -25.47 6.80 -9.46
CA LEU A 47 -25.00 7.71 -8.42
C LEU A 47 -25.80 7.51 -7.14
N PRO A 48 -25.12 7.34 -5.98
CA PRO A 48 -25.79 7.16 -4.71
C PRO A 48 -26.58 8.40 -4.30
N ALA A 49 -27.68 8.19 -3.60
CA ALA A 49 -28.46 9.27 -3.02
C ALA A 49 -27.75 9.85 -1.81
N THR A 50 -27.32 11.12 -1.90
CA THR A 50 -26.71 11.87 -0.78
C THR A 50 -27.70 12.79 -0.06
N ARG A 51 -28.99 12.77 -0.44
CA ARG A 51 -30.05 13.63 0.08
C ARG A 51 -31.36 12.89 0.15
N GLY A 52 -32.25 13.37 1.04
CA GLY A 52 -33.62 12.85 1.14
C GLY A 52 -33.75 11.79 2.21
N THR A 53 -34.55 10.74 1.91
CA THR A 53 -34.83 9.68 2.88
C THR A 53 -34.83 8.34 2.16
N ILE A 54 -34.15 7.36 2.73
CA ILE A 54 -34.16 5.96 2.33
C ILE A 54 -34.72 5.16 3.50
N THR A 55 -35.52 4.15 3.22
CA THR A 55 -36.10 3.26 4.23
C THR A 55 -35.36 1.93 4.20
N LEU A 56 -34.82 1.53 5.34
CA LEU A 56 -34.07 0.28 5.52
C LEU A 56 -34.73 -0.55 6.62
N SER A 57 -34.95 -1.85 6.35
CA SER A 57 -35.53 -2.78 7.33
C SER A 57 -34.56 -3.16 8.45
N GLU A 58 -33.28 -2.95 8.22
CA GLU A 58 -32.14 -3.30 9.08
C GLU A 58 -31.95 -2.29 10.23
N LEU A 59 -32.57 -1.13 10.17
CA LEU A 59 -32.48 -0.10 11.22
C LEU A 59 -33.56 -0.23 12.28
N GLU A 60 -33.21 0.10 13.51
CA GLU A 60 -34.15 0.25 14.63
C GLU A 60 -34.60 1.71 14.81
N ASN A 61 -33.69 2.66 14.59
CA ASN A 61 -33.94 4.11 14.73
C ASN A 61 -33.44 4.85 13.49
N PRO A 62 -33.90 6.08 13.24
CA PRO A 62 -33.38 6.90 12.16
C PRO A 62 -31.90 7.25 12.36
N VAL A 63 -31.13 7.17 11.28
CA VAL A 63 -29.75 7.64 11.20
C VAL A 63 -29.67 8.82 10.24
N THR A 64 -28.91 9.85 10.59
CA THR A 64 -28.64 10.96 9.69
C THR A 64 -27.21 10.91 9.18
N VAL A 65 -27.04 11.00 7.87
CA VAL A 65 -25.75 11.08 7.20
C VAL A 65 -25.61 12.46 6.57
N TYR A 66 -24.62 13.19 7.01
CA TYR A 66 -24.24 14.47 6.40
C TYR A 66 -22.96 14.24 5.59
N ARG A 67 -22.87 14.82 4.41
CA ARG A 67 -21.60 14.86 3.66
C ARG A 67 -21.14 16.31 3.58
N ASP A 68 -19.90 16.54 3.95
CA ASP A 68 -19.26 17.85 3.87
C ASP A 68 -18.90 18.24 2.42
N GLU A 69 -18.11 19.31 2.26
CA GLU A 69 -17.72 19.80 0.94
C GLU A 69 -16.79 18.81 0.21
N ASN A 70 -16.02 18.00 0.94
CA ASN A 70 -15.08 17.01 0.42
C ASN A 70 -15.71 15.60 0.28
N GLY A 71 -17.01 15.48 0.61
CA GLY A 71 -17.73 14.21 0.50
C GLY A 71 -17.54 13.28 1.69
N VAL A 72 -16.87 13.71 2.74
CA VAL A 72 -16.68 12.91 3.95
C VAL A 72 -18.04 12.69 4.62
N PRO A 73 -18.47 11.44 4.85
CA PRO A 73 -19.72 11.15 5.52
C PRO A 73 -19.57 11.25 7.04
N HIS A 74 -20.44 12.06 7.65
CA HIS A 74 -20.65 12.14 9.09
C HIS A 74 -21.94 11.35 9.42
N ILE A 75 -21.80 10.22 10.09
CA ILE A 75 -22.88 9.27 10.36
C ILE A 75 -23.32 9.42 11.82
N GLU A 76 -24.52 9.96 12.06
CA GLU A 76 -25.08 10.16 13.38
C GLU A 76 -26.20 9.14 13.65
N ALA A 77 -26.02 8.30 14.66
CA ALA A 77 -26.99 7.32 15.12
C ALA A 77 -27.19 7.39 16.64
N SER A 78 -28.32 6.89 17.13
CA SER A 78 -28.62 6.84 18.57
C SER A 78 -28.02 5.65 19.30
N ASN A 79 -27.52 4.65 18.56
CA ASN A 79 -26.92 3.44 19.12
C ASN A 79 -25.91 2.83 18.15
N LEU A 80 -25.12 1.86 18.61
CA LEU A 80 -24.08 1.20 17.82
C LEU A 80 -24.63 0.32 16.71
N HIS A 81 -25.77 -0.33 16.91
CA HIS A 81 -26.41 -1.15 15.86
C HIS A 81 -26.67 -0.31 14.62
N ASP A 82 -27.45 0.76 14.78
CA ASP A 82 -27.81 1.63 13.68
C ASP A 82 -26.59 2.35 13.07
N LEU A 83 -25.57 2.66 13.91
CA LEU A 83 -24.33 3.28 13.46
C LEU A 83 -23.55 2.39 12.48
N TYR A 84 -23.36 1.11 12.82
CA TYR A 84 -22.57 0.21 11.97
C TYR A 84 -23.35 -0.29 10.76
N VAL A 85 -24.69 -0.47 10.86
CA VAL A 85 -25.55 -0.68 9.68
C VAL A 85 -25.41 0.50 8.71
N ALA A 86 -25.49 1.72 9.22
CA ALA A 86 -25.35 2.92 8.38
C ALA A 86 -23.93 3.06 7.81
N GLN A 87 -22.87 2.72 8.58
CA GLN A 87 -21.50 2.73 8.06
C GLN A 87 -21.34 1.77 6.89
N GLY A 88 -21.84 0.53 7.01
CA GLY A 88 -21.81 -0.44 5.92
C GLY A 88 -22.56 0.04 4.68
N PHE A 89 -23.76 0.58 4.85
CA PHE A 89 -24.55 1.14 3.76
C PHE A 89 -23.86 2.31 3.06
N VAL A 90 -23.31 3.26 3.81
CA VAL A 90 -22.65 4.47 3.29
C VAL A 90 -21.32 4.15 2.61
N THR A 91 -20.55 3.21 3.16
CA THR A 91 -19.31 2.75 2.52
C THR A 91 -19.63 2.07 1.18
N ALA A 92 -20.65 1.21 1.15
CA ALA A 92 -21.10 0.56 -0.09
C ALA A 92 -21.62 1.57 -1.11
N GLN A 93 -22.31 2.64 -0.68
CA GLN A 93 -22.71 3.73 -1.57
C GLN A 93 -21.56 4.28 -2.41
N ASP A 94 -20.37 4.44 -1.83
CA ASP A 94 -19.22 5.06 -2.51
C ASP A 94 -18.24 4.04 -3.10
N ARG A 95 -18.13 2.84 -2.52
CA ARG A 95 -16.97 1.97 -2.71
C ARG A 95 -17.29 0.51 -3.04
N LEU A 96 -18.55 0.12 -3.27
CA LEU A 96 -18.95 -1.28 -3.39
C LEU A 96 -18.13 -2.09 -4.41
N PHE A 97 -17.81 -1.51 -5.58
CA PHE A 97 -17.02 -2.22 -6.59
C PHE A 97 -15.59 -2.50 -6.10
N GLN A 98 -14.94 -1.50 -5.47
CA GLN A 98 -13.63 -1.68 -4.83
C GLN A 98 -13.69 -2.74 -3.73
N MET A 99 -14.71 -2.69 -2.85
CA MET A 99 -14.90 -3.66 -1.78
C MET A 99 -15.01 -5.09 -2.35
N ASP A 100 -15.81 -5.28 -3.39
CA ASP A 100 -16.00 -6.60 -4.02
C ASP A 100 -14.71 -7.11 -4.68
N LEU A 101 -13.96 -6.27 -5.38
CA LEU A 101 -12.66 -6.66 -5.94
C LEU A 101 -11.65 -7.03 -4.85
N SER A 102 -11.57 -6.23 -3.77
CA SER A 102 -10.64 -6.48 -2.67
C SER A 102 -10.91 -7.81 -1.97
N ARG A 103 -12.20 -8.11 -1.63
CA ARG A 103 -12.52 -9.41 -1.01
C ARG A 103 -12.27 -10.59 -1.95
N ARG A 104 -12.50 -10.42 -3.28
CA ARG A 104 -12.24 -11.46 -4.28
C ARG A 104 -10.77 -11.73 -4.44
N GLN A 105 -9.95 -10.68 -4.54
CA GLN A 105 -8.50 -10.83 -4.58
C GLN A 105 -7.98 -11.59 -3.35
N ALA A 106 -8.34 -11.11 -2.17
CA ALA A 106 -7.91 -11.71 -0.91
C ALA A 106 -8.40 -13.16 -0.72
N SER A 107 -9.53 -13.53 -1.33
CA SER A 107 -10.11 -14.87 -1.26
C SER A 107 -9.68 -15.79 -2.40
N GLY A 108 -8.90 -15.32 -3.39
CA GLY A 108 -8.58 -16.07 -4.60
C GLY A 108 -9.83 -16.38 -5.44
N LEU A 109 -10.62 -15.36 -5.78
CA LEU A 109 -11.90 -15.44 -6.50
C LEU A 109 -11.99 -14.47 -7.67
N LEU A 110 -10.86 -13.91 -8.13
CA LEU A 110 -10.88 -12.97 -9.26
C LEU A 110 -11.16 -13.67 -10.59
N SER A 111 -10.67 -14.88 -10.80
CA SER A 111 -10.92 -15.65 -12.03
C SER A 111 -12.40 -15.96 -12.24
N GLU A 112 -13.23 -16.03 -11.18
CA GLU A 112 -14.67 -16.20 -11.28
C GLU A 112 -15.35 -15.08 -12.09
N VAL A 113 -14.82 -13.87 -12.02
CA VAL A 113 -15.42 -12.68 -12.64
C VAL A 113 -14.60 -12.09 -13.78
N MET A 114 -13.28 -12.35 -13.82
CA MET A 114 -12.36 -11.78 -14.83
C MET A 114 -11.75 -12.83 -15.78
N GLY A 115 -11.90 -14.13 -15.49
CA GLY A 115 -11.48 -15.21 -16.37
C GLY A 115 -10.10 -15.80 -16.07
N GLU A 116 -9.66 -16.70 -16.94
CA GLU A 116 -8.52 -17.60 -16.75
C GLU A 116 -7.18 -16.89 -16.49
N GLY A 117 -7.00 -15.65 -17.02
CA GLY A 117 -5.76 -14.90 -16.82
C GLY A 117 -5.42 -14.57 -15.36
N LEU A 118 -6.38 -14.72 -14.43
CA LEU A 118 -6.16 -14.49 -12.99
C LEU A 118 -6.15 -15.80 -12.16
N LEU A 119 -6.16 -16.95 -12.81
CA LEU A 119 -6.22 -18.24 -12.12
C LEU A 119 -4.99 -18.51 -11.26
N GLU A 120 -3.78 -18.22 -11.73
CA GLU A 120 -2.54 -18.41 -10.96
C GLU A 120 -2.50 -17.49 -9.73
N ARG A 121 -2.99 -16.26 -9.87
CA ARG A 121 -3.16 -15.34 -8.74
C ARG A 121 -4.16 -15.86 -7.71
N ASP A 122 -5.27 -16.43 -8.15
CA ASP A 122 -6.24 -17.06 -7.25
C ASP A 122 -5.66 -18.28 -6.52
N LYS A 123 -4.90 -19.13 -7.22
CA LYS A 123 -4.18 -20.24 -6.61
C LYS A 123 -3.18 -19.76 -5.54
N PHE A 124 -2.43 -18.70 -5.85
CA PHE A 124 -1.50 -18.08 -4.90
C PHE A 124 -2.21 -17.68 -3.60
N PHE A 125 -3.29 -16.85 -3.67
CA PHE A 125 -3.99 -16.40 -2.47
C PHE A 125 -4.73 -17.51 -1.74
N ARG A 126 -5.22 -18.54 -2.45
CA ARG A 126 -5.80 -19.73 -1.82
C ARG A 126 -4.75 -20.55 -1.09
N THR A 127 -3.58 -20.74 -1.68
CA THR A 127 -2.44 -21.41 -1.02
C THR A 127 -2.01 -20.60 0.19
N PHE A 128 -1.83 -19.28 0.03
CA PHE A 128 -1.48 -18.37 1.13
C PHE A 128 -2.50 -18.42 2.27
N GLY A 129 -3.80 -18.51 1.97
CA GLY A 129 -4.83 -18.85 2.94
C GLY A 129 -5.41 -17.70 3.73
N LEU A 130 -5.46 -16.48 3.18
CA LEU A 130 -5.98 -15.29 3.87
C LEU A 130 -7.42 -15.47 4.34
N ARG A 131 -8.30 -16.02 3.49
CA ARG A 131 -9.69 -16.28 3.84
C ARG A 131 -9.82 -17.34 4.96
N ARG A 132 -9.03 -18.43 4.89
CA ARG A 132 -9.02 -19.45 5.96
C ARG A 132 -8.58 -18.86 7.30
N ALA A 133 -7.58 -17.97 7.28
CA ALA A 133 -7.14 -17.25 8.48
C ALA A 133 -8.23 -16.31 9.02
N ALA A 134 -8.98 -15.64 8.14
CA ALA A 134 -10.12 -14.80 8.51
C ALA A 134 -11.27 -15.62 9.13
N GLU A 135 -11.59 -16.77 8.57
CA GLU A 135 -12.59 -17.71 9.10
C GLU A 135 -12.19 -18.22 10.49
N ALA A 136 -10.93 -18.65 10.67
CA ALA A 136 -10.42 -19.06 11.97
C ALA A 136 -10.44 -17.91 13.00
N SER A 137 -10.11 -16.69 12.54
CA SER A 137 -10.17 -15.48 13.38
C SER A 137 -11.59 -15.17 13.83
N TYR A 138 -12.58 -15.27 12.94
CA TYR A 138 -13.99 -15.02 13.28
C TYR A 138 -14.47 -15.86 14.45
N GLU A 139 -14.04 -17.12 14.57
CA GLU A 139 -14.44 -18.02 15.65
C GLU A 139 -14.05 -17.51 17.04
N ILE A 140 -12.93 -16.82 17.17
CA ILE A 140 -12.40 -16.35 18.46
C ILE A 140 -12.80 -14.92 18.82
N TYR A 141 -13.41 -14.15 17.90
CA TYR A 141 -13.91 -12.80 18.21
C TYR A 141 -14.96 -12.81 19.31
N SER A 142 -15.01 -11.74 20.08
CA SER A 142 -16.06 -11.55 21.09
C SER A 142 -17.45 -11.48 20.45
N PRO A 143 -18.51 -11.82 21.20
CA PRO A 143 -19.88 -11.68 20.69
C PRO A 143 -20.20 -10.27 20.20
N LYS A 144 -19.63 -9.23 20.85
CA LYS A 144 -19.83 -7.82 20.48
C LYS A 144 -19.18 -7.50 19.14
N ALA A 145 -17.95 -7.92 18.93
CA ALA A 145 -17.25 -7.69 17.66
C ALA A 145 -17.93 -8.45 16.51
N LYS A 146 -18.37 -9.71 16.73
CA LYS A 146 -19.17 -10.47 15.76
C LYS A 146 -20.48 -9.76 15.38
N GLN A 147 -21.15 -9.15 16.35
CA GLN A 147 -22.36 -8.37 16.10
C GLN A 147 -22.06 -7.13 15.25
N ILE A 148 -21.01 -6.40 15.54
CA ILE A 148 -20.61 -5.21 14.78
C ILE A 148 -20.28 -5.59 13.32
N LEU A 149 -19.52 -6.66 13.12
CA LEU A 149 -19.25 -7.20 11.78
C LEU A 149 -20.53 -7.55 11.03
N GLN A 150 -21.49 -8.17 11.72
CA GLN A 150 -22.78 -8.52 11.11
C GLN A 150 -23.59 -7.28 10.75
N TRP A 151 -23.72 -6.30 11.68
CA TRP A 151 -24.44 -5.06 11.41
C TRP A 151 -23.85 -4.28 10.23
N TYR A 152 -22.51 -4.24 10.12
CA TYR A 152 -21.85 -3.65 8.97
C TYR A 152 -22.19 -4.41 7.68
N ALA A 153 -22.13 -5.74 7.70
CA ALA A 153 -22.50 -6.58 6.56
C ALA A 153 -23.97 -6.38 6.16
N ASP A 154 -24.90 -6.31 7.12
CA ASP A 154 -26.31 -6.03 6.88
C ASP A 154 -26.50 -4.67 6.16
N GLY A 155 -25.73 -3.66 6.55
CA GLY A 155 -25.72 -2.35 5.90
C GLY A 155 -25.24 -2.39 4.45
N VAL A 156 -24.17 -3.11 4.17
CA VAL A 156 -23.65 -3.32 2.79
C VAL A 156 -24.73 -4.04 1.94
N ASN A 157 -25.33 -5.09 2.48
CA ASN A 157 -26.37 -5.86 1.80
C ASN A 157 -27.64 -5.02 1.58
N ALA A 158 -28.03 -4.21 2.55
CA ALA A 158 -29.15 -3.27 2.41
C ALA A 158 -28.93 -2.27 1.25
N PHE A 159 -27.69 -1.82 1.01
CA PHE A 159 -27.36 -1.02 -0.16
C PHE A 159 -27.59 -1.81 -1.45
N MET A 160 -27.07 -3.03 -1.55
CA MET A 160 -27.20 -3.87 -2.75
C MET A 160 -28.64 -4.20 -3.09
N GLU A 161 -29.52 -4.29 -2.08
CA GLU A 161 -30.93 -4.61 -2.26
C GLU A 161 -31.80 -3.40 -2.64
N ASN A 162 -31.47 -2.22 -2.12
CA ASN A 162 -32.34 -1.03 -2.22
C ASN A 162 -31.89 0.01 -3.24
N GLU A 163 -30.60 -0.02 -3.67
CA GLU A 163 -30.01 0.98 -4.55
C GLU A 163 -29.52 0.37 -5.87
N ASN A 164 -29.24 1.23 -6.86
CA ASN A 164 -28.63 0.78 -8.10
C ASN A 164 -27.15 0.48 -7.89
N LEU A 165 -26.72 -0.67 -8.39
CA LEU A 165 -25.30 -1.04 -8.34
C LEU A 165 -24.42 -0.09 -9.19
N PRO A 166 -23.17 0.11 -8.81
CA PRO A 166 -22.16 0.77 -9.62
C PRO A 166 -22.09 0.21 -11.05
N VAL A 167 -21.87 1.08 -12.04
CA VAL A 167 -21.85 0.71 -13.46
C VAL A 167 -20.76 -0.31 -13.78
N GLU A 168 -19.71 -0.33 -13.04
CA GLU A 168 -18.57 -1.23 -13.14
C GLU A 168 -19.03 -2.70 -13.13
N PHE A 169 -19.99 -3.07 -12.30
CA PHE A 169 -20.58 -4.43 -12.29
C PHE A 169 -21.25 -4.79 -13.61
N THR A 170 -21.93 -3.81 -14.24
CA THR A 170 -22.55 -4.03 -15.55
C THR A 170 -21.51 -4.22 -16.63
N LEU A 171 -20.43 -3.42 -16.61
CA LEU A 171 -19.34 -3.49 -17.58
C LEU A 171 -18.52 -4.77 -17.41
N ALA A 172 -18.25 -5.18 -16.17
CA ALA A 172 -17.57 -6.44 -15.86
C ALA A 172 -18.45 -7.68 -16.09
N GLY A 173 -19.79 -7.47 -16.22
CA GLY A 173 -20.74 -8.52 -16.57
C GLY A 173 -21.09 -9.49 -15.43
N TYR A 174 -21.03 -9.04 -14.18
CA TYR A 174 -21.40 -9.85 -13.01
C TYR A 174 -22.15 -9.01 -11.96
N LYS A 175 -22.65 -9.68 -10.93
CA LYS A 175 -23.24 -9.05 -9.73
C LYS A 175 -22.46 -9.46 -8.50
N PRO A 176 -22.31 -8.56 -7.52
CA PRO A 176 -21.69 -8.91 -6.25
C PRO A 176 -22.53 -9.93 -5.52
N SER A 177 -21.89 -10.85 -4.82
CA SER A 177 -22.55 -11.75 -3.86
C SER A 177 -22.83 -11.00 -2.55
N GLU A 178 -23.66 -11.57 -1.70
CA GLU A 178 -23.93 -11.08 -0.35
C GLU A 178 -22.62 -10.87 0.42
N TRP A 179 -22.55 -9.76 1.17
CA TRP A 179 -21.42 -9.44 2.03
C TRP A 179 -21.55 -10.15 3.36
N THR A 180 -20.47 -10.71 3.83
CA THR A 180 -20.42 -11.44 5.11
C THR A 180 -19.38 -10.82 6.06
N PRO A 181 -19.46 -11.07 7.37
CA PRO A 181 -18.42 -10.73 8.33
C PRO A 181 -17.01 -11.20 7.93
N ILE A 182 -16.92 -12.38 7.32
CA ILE A 182 -15.66 -12.96 6.85
C ILE A 182 -15.01 -12.10 5.76
N ASP A 183 -15.80 -11.47 4.89
CA ASP A 183 -15.28 -10.64 3.82
C ASP A 183 -14.52 -9.41 4.37
N SER A 184 -15.05 -8.78 5.42
CA SER A 184 -14.40 -7.68 6.12
C SER A 184 -13.08 -8.11 6.78
N LEU A 185 -13.07 -9.27 7.43
CA LEU A 185 -11.85 -9.83 8.04
C LEU A 185 -10.83 -10.27 7.01
N THR A 186 -11.28 -10.78 5.85
CA THR A 186 -10.39 -11.20 4.76
C THR A 186 -9.65 -10.00 4.16
N ILE A 187 -10.31 -8.85 4.03
CA ILE A 187 -9.64 -7.58 3.63
C ILE A 187 -8.58 -7.19 4.67
N GLY A 188 -8.87 -7.30 5.96
CA GLY A 188 -7.89 -7.07 7.03
C GLY A 188 -6.67 -8.00 6.93
N LYS A 189 -6.88 -9.28 6.65
CA LYS A 189 -5.79 -10.25 6.43
C LYS A 189 -4.98 -9.95 5.15
N TYR A 190 -5.64 -9.46 4.09
CA TYR A 190 -4.95 -9.00 2.89
C TYR A 190 -4.01 -7.82 3.20
N MET A 191 -4.46 -6.84 3.96
CA MET A 191 -3.61 -5.73 4.38
C MET A 191 -2.46 -6.18 5.28
N ALA A 192 -2.68 -7.20 6.12
CA ALA A 192 -1.61 -7.80 6.90
C ALA A 192 -0.56 -8.50 6.02
N TYR A 193 -0.97 -9.08 4.89
CA TYR A 193 -0.08 -9.64 3.88
C TYR A 193 0.70 -8.54 3.13
N ASP A 194 0.00 -7.50 2.69
CA ASP A 194 0.58 -6.40 1.90
C ASP A 194 1.59 -5.56 2.70
N LEU A 195 1.44 -5.54 4.02
CA LEU A 195 2.32 -4.83 4.96
C LEU A 195 3.27 -5.73 5.75
N GLY A 196 3.25 -7.04 5.52
CA GLY A 196 4.08 -7.98 6.27
C GLY A 196 4.75 -8.98 5.34
N GLY A 197 6.06 -9.14 5.44
CA GLY A 197 6.72 -10.07 4.56
C GLY A 197 8.15 -10.34 4.98
N HIS A 198 8.97 -10.75 4.06
CA HIS A 198 10.37 -11.15 4.02
C HIS A 198 10.58 -12.61 3.62
N TRP A 199 9.51 -13.34 3.20
CA TRP A 199 9.69 -14.65 2.58
C TRP A 199 10.44 -14.54 1.24
N THR A 200 10.23 -13.42 0.51
CA THR A 200 10.90 -13.11 -0.76
C THR A 200 12.40 -13.04 -0.60
N GLY A 201 12.88 -12.26 0.33
CA GLY A 201 14.31 -12.15 0.64
C GLY A 201 14.92 -13.47 1.13
N GLN A 202 14.17 -14.30 1.87
CA GLN A 202 14.64 -15.64 2.25
C GLN A 202 14.83 -16.52 1.01
N ALA A 203 13.87 -16.51 0.08
CA ALA A 203 13.95 -17.27 -1.17
C ALA A 203 15.12 -16.76 -2.05
N PHE A 204 15.29 -15.45 -2.18
CA PHE A 204 16.40 -14.85 -2.90
C PHE A 204 17.77 -15.25 -2.31
N ARG A 205 17.96 -15.12 -1.01
CA ARG A 205 19.20 -15.48 -0.32
C ARG A 205 19.48 -16.99 -0.42
N HIS A 206 18.43 -17.81 -0.41
CA HIS A 206 18.58 -19.25 -0.70
C HIS A 206 19.14 -19.50 -2.11
N TYR A 207 18.60 -18.82 -3.12
CA TYR A 207 19.11 -18.89 -4.49
C TYR A 207 20.57 -18.44 -4.57
N LEU A 208 20.95 -17.37 -3.88
CA LEU A 208 22.35 -16.88 -3.85
C LEU A 208 23.31 -17.96 -3.34
N LEU A 209 22.98 -18.58 -2.20
CA LEU A 209 23.82 -19.65 -1.59
C LEU A 209 23.90 -20.91 -2.45
N GLN A 210 22.93 -21.15 -3.32
CA GLN A 210 22.98 -22.29 -4.26
C GLN A 210 23.83 -22.02 -5.48
N ASN A 211 23.88 -20.78 -5.95
CA ASN A 211 24.42 -20.44 -7.27
C ASN A 211 25.74 -19.66 -7.23
N PHE A 212 26.12 -19.09 -6.10
CA PHE A 212 27.33 -18.29 -5.92
C PHE A 212 28.20 -18.84 -4.78
N SER A 213 29.45 -18.41 -4.69
CA SER A 213 30.28 -18.70 -3.52
C SER A 213 29.70 -18.02 -2.28
N GLU A 214 29.88 -18.64 -1.11
CA GLU A 214 29.38 -18.11 0.15
C GLU A 214 29.80 -16.66 0.38
N ASP A 215 31.10 -16.34 0.22
CA ASP A 215 31.61 -14.96 0.38
C ASP A 215 30.85 -13.97 -0.52
N LYS A 216 30.60 -14.33 -1.78
CA LYS A 216 29.93 -13.47 -2.75
C LYS A 216 28.43 -13.35 -2.44
N ALA A 217 27.79 -14.43 -2.04
CA ALA A 217 26.38 -14.42 -1.65
C ALA A 217 26.15 -13.52 -0.44
N LEU A 218 27.03 -13.57 0.57
CA LEU A 218 26.92 -12.83 1.81
C LEU A 218 27.01 -11.29 1.60
N GLU A 219 27.66 -10.82 0.55
CA GLU A 219 27.71 -9.40 0.22
C GLU A 219 26.32 -8.77 -0.09
N LEU A 220 25.33 -9.62 -0.47
CA LEU A 220 23.95 -9.19 -0.72
C LEU A 220 23.01 -9.54 0.46
N PHE A 221 23.54 -9.97 1.58
CA PHE A 221 22.75 -10.17 2.78
C PHE A 221 22.63 -8.84 3.53
N PRO A 222 21.50 -8.57 4.19
CA PRO A 222 21.42 -7.44 5.10
C PRO A 222 22.53 -7.55 6.14
N THR A 223 23.06 -6.43 6.57
CA THR A 223 24.20 -6.37 7.51
C THR A 223 23.90 -7.25 8.73
N TYR A 224 24.68 -8.32 8.89
CA TYR A 224 24.53 -9.29 9.97
C TYR A 224 25.30 -8.79 11.20
N PRO A 225 24.78 -8.92 12.44
CA PRO A 225 25.56 -8.63 13.65
C PRO A 225 26.80 -9.53 13.70
N GLU A 226 27.97 -8.98 14.02
CA GLU A 226 29.26 -9.68 14.05
C GLU A 226 29.29 -10.96 14.93
N ASP A 227 28.34 -11.13 15.85
CA ASP A 227 28.22 -12.27 16.76
C ASP A 227 27.31 -13.41 16.25
N GLY A 228 26.72 -13.25 15.09
CA GLY A 228 25.79 -14.22 14.51
C GLY A 228 26.51 -15.29 13.70
N ALA A 229 27.06 -16.34 14.32
CA ALA A 229 27.55 -17.49 13.60
C ALA A 229 26.43 -18.10 12.75
N LEU A 230 26.61 -18.14 11.43
CA LEU A 230 25.85 -19.04 10.54
C LEU A 230 26.20 -20.49 10.91
N ASN A 231 25.55 -21.05 11.92
CA ASN A 231 25.63 -22.48 12.23
C ASN A 231 24.75 -23.29 11.26
N ILE A 232 24.89 -23.02 9.99
CA ILE A 232 24.42 -23.90 8.93
C ILE A 232 25.62 -24.76 8.56
N GLU A 233 25.89 -25.81 9.35
CA GLU A 233 26.68 -26.92 8.86
C GLU A 233 26.01 -27.40 7.58
N GLU A 234 26.78 -27.38 6.44
CA GLU A 234 26.42 -27.92 5.12
C GLU A 234 25.00 -28.53 5.04
N ILE A 235 23.99 -27.70 5.04
CA ILE A 235 22.71 -28.13 4.49
C ILE A 235 23.03 -28.25 2.99
N LYS A 236 23.20 -29.50 2.51
CA LYS A 236 23.02 -29.75 1.08
C LYS A 236 21.60 -29.40 0.80
N LEU A 237 21.41 -28.14 0.45
CA LEU A 237 20.16 -27.56 0.00
C LEU A 237 19.86 -28.36 -1.27
N SER A 238 18.99 -29.37 -1.13
CA SER A 238 18.48 -30.10 -2.26
C SER A 238 17.86 -29.10 -3.20
N SER A 239 18.15 -29.21 -4.46
CA SER A 239 17.81 -28.29 -5.53
C SER A 239 16.29 -27.98 -5.59
N ILE A 240 15.87 -26.99 -4.85
CA ILE A 240 14.57 -26.34 -5.08
C ILE A 240 14.83 -25.28 -6.14
N ASP A 241 14.13 -25.37 -7.26
CA ASP A 241 14.18 -24.31 -8.28
C ASP A 241 13.32 -23.15 -7.80
N ILE A 242 13.96 -22.13 -7.22
CA ILE A 242 13.29 -20.96 -6.66
C ILE A 242 12.58 -20.16 -7.75
N ALA A 243 13.18 -20.02 -8.95
CA ALA A 243 12.59 -19.27 -10.04
C ALA A 243 11.26 -19.92 -10.49
N GLU A 244 11.27 -21.23 -10.74
CA GLU A 244 10.07 -21.95 -11.13
C GLU A 244 9.03 -22.00 -9.98
N SER A 245 9.49 -22.14 -8.73
CA SER A 245 8.61 -22.24 -7.55
C SER A 245 7.80 -20.98 -7.30
N PHE A 246 8.34 -19.80 -7.60
CA PHE A 246 7.70 -18.52 -7.31
C PHE A 246 7.32 -17.71 -8.55
N ALA A 247 7.43 -18.30 -9.75
CA ALA A 247 6.91 -17.69 -10.96
C ALA A 247 5.42 -17.37 -10.83
N GLY A 248 5.05 -16.10 -11.06
CA GLY A 248 3.67 -15.62 -10.91
C GLY A 248 3.21 -15.40 -9.45
N ALA A 249 4.10 -15.42 -8.46
CA ALA A 249 3.78 -14.99 -7.11
C ALA A 249 3.37 -13.52 -7.09
N HIS A 250 2.37 -13.19 -6.26
CA HIS A 250 2.00 -11.80 -6.01
C HIS A 250 2.85 -11.27 -4.87
N ILE A 251 3.84 -10.47 -5.20
CA ILE A 251 4.77 -9.88 -4.23
C ILE A 251 4.22 -8.52 -3.80
N PRO A 252 4.15 -8.21 -2.48
CA PRO A 252 3.85 -6.86 -2.02
C PRO A 252 4.82 -5.85 -2.61
N ASN A 253 4.34 -4.63 -2.87
CA ASN A 253 5.19 -3.61 -3.43
C ASN A 253 6.20 -3.12 -2.39
N GLU A 254 7.48 -3.04 -2.76
CA GLU A 254 8.57 -2.58 -1.90
C GLU A 254 8.43 -1.13 -1.46
N TYR A 255 7.67 -0.33 -2.23
CA TYR A 255 7.37 1.06 -1.88
C TYR A 255 6.28 1.19 -0.82
N ASN A 256 5.65 0.11 -0.38
CA ASN A 256 4.76 0.15 0.77
C ASN A 256 5.54 0.57 2.02
N GLY A 257 5.06 1.60 2.67
CA GLY A 257 5.74 2.17 3.82
C GLY A 257 4.87 3.22 4.50
N SER A 258 5.45 4.12 5.24
CA SER A 258 4.70 5.23 5.87
C SER A 258 5.66 6.20 6.54
N ASN A 259 5.18 7.41 6.88
CA ASN A 259 5.80 8.23 7.91
C ASN A 259 4.78 8.56 8.98
N ASN A 260 5.22 8.67 10.22
CA ASN A 260 4.47 9.38 11.23
C ASN A 260 5.38 10.00 12.29
N TRP A 261 4.86 11.02 12.96
CA TRP A 261 5.50 11.61 14.11
C TRP A 261 4.49 12.27 15.03
N VAL A 262 4.87 12.35 16.29
CA VAL A 262 4.14 13.05 17.34
C VAL A 262 5.09 13.95 18.10
N VAL A 263 4.66 15.20 18.35
CA VAL A 263 5.44 16.24 19.01
C VAL A 263 4.75 16.67 20.28
N ALA A 264 5.49 16.72 21.40
CA ALA A 264 4.98 17.13 22.71
C ALA A 264 4.61 18.62 22.75
N GLY A 265 3.64 19.00 23.54
CA GLY A 265 3.15 20.36 23.65
C GLY A 265 4.22 21.41 24.02
N GLU A 266 5.29 21.00 24.70
CA GLU A 266 6.41 21.91 24.99
C GLU A 266 7.18 22.35 23.73
N LYS A 267 7.10 21.56 22.63
CA LYS A 267 7.69 21.87 21.32
C LYS A 267 6.67 22.38 20.28
N THR A 268 5.44 22.65 20.65
CA THR A 268 4.39 23.15 19.73
C THR A 268 3.99 24.58 20.04
N GLU A 269 3.52 25.30 19.04
CA GLU A 269 2.96 26.66 19.21
C GLU A 269 1.66 26.64 20.01
N SER A 270 0.83 25.61 19.83
CA SER A 270 -0.46 25.44 20.51
C SER A 270 -0.32 25.06 22.00
N GLY A 271 0.82 24.55 22.42
CA GLY A 271 1.08 24.11 23.79
C GLY A 271 0.52 22.72 24.11
N LEU A 272 -0.11 22.04 23.17
CA LEU A 272 -0.54 20.65 23.23
C LEU A 272 0.06 19.84 22.07
N PRO A 273 0.04 18.52 22.11
CA PRO A 273 0.69 17.71 21.09
C PRO A 273 0.17 17.95 19.67
N LEU A 274 1.07 17.79 18.69
CA LEU A 274 0.76 17.66 17.27
C LEU A 274 1.07 16.25 16.83
N LEU A 275 0.18 15.65 16.03
CA LEU A 275 0.38 14.35 15.41
C LEU A 275 0.25 14.48 13.89
N ALA A 276 1.16 13.88 13.14
CA ALA A 276 1.08 13.73 11.69
C ALA A 276 1.25 12.26 11.29
N ASP A 277 0.48 11.82 10.30
CA ASP A 277 0.52 10.46 9.76
C ASP A 277 0.27 10.48 8.26
N ASP A 278 1.07 9.74 7.49
CA ASP A 278 0.97 9.60 6.05
C ASP A 278 1.40 8.19 5.61
N PRO A 279 0.45 7.22 5.63
CA PRO A 279 0.72 5.85 5.16
C PRO A 279 0.99 5.82 3.66
N HIS A 280 2.12 5.22 3.24
CA HIS A 280 2.49 5.08 1.83
C HIS A 280 2.02 3.74 1.29
N LEU A 281 1.11 3.80 0.34
CA LEU A 281 0.48 2.64 -0.30
C LEU A 281 0.27 2.93 -1.79
N GLY A 282 -0.29 1.97 -2.52
CA GLY A 282 -0.64 2.15 -3.91
C GLY A 282 -1.60 3.32 -4.15
N LEU A 283 -1.31 4.11 -5.17
CA LEU A 283 -2.14 5.22 -5.63
C LEU A 283 -3.04 4.74 -6.77
N GLY A 284 -4.34 4.88 -6.61
CA GLY A 284 -5.32 4.44 -7.62
C GLY A 284 -6.68 5.06 -7.38
N THR A 285 -7.62 4.75 -8.25
CA THR A 285 -9.01 5.20 -8.17
C THR A 285 -9.94 4.01 -8.01
N PRO A 286 -10.78 3.94 -6.96
CA PRO A 286 -10.81 4.85 -5.80
C PRO A 286 -9.59 4.69 -4.88
N SER A 287 -9.33 5.68 -4.03
CA SER A 287 -8.31 5.58 -2.98
C SER A 287 -8.47 4.32 -2.13
N ILE A 288 -7.35 3.75 -1.68
CA ILE A 288 -7.39 2.65 -0.70
C ILE A 288 -8.02 3.10 0.63
N TRP A 289 -7.82 4.37 1.00
CA TRP A 289 -8.43 4.97 2.18
C TRP A 289 -9.79 5.59 1.88
N TYR A 290 -10.69 5.47 2.84
CA TYR A 290 -12.01 6.11 2.84
C TYR A 290 -12.20 6.85 4.15
N GLU A 291 -12.27 8.19 4.10
CA GLU A 291 -12.48 9.03 5.28
C GLU A 291 -13.93 8.99 5.71
N THR A 292 -14.17 8.86 7.02
CA THR A 292 -15.52 8.83 7.60
C THR A 292 -15.51 9.27 9.06
N HIS A 293 -16.65 9.80 9.53
CA HIS A 293 -16.89 10.18 10.92
C HIS A 293 -18.10 9.41 11.46
N LEU A 294 -17.90 8.75 12.61
CA LEU A 294 -18.91 7.93 13.30
C LEU A 294 -19.27 8.60 14.62
N LYS A 295 -20.57 8.86 14.84
CA LYS A 295 -21.08 9.51 16.05
C LYS A 295 -22.30 8.81 16.62
N SER A 296 -22.19 8.43 17.89
CA SER A 296 -23.30 7.94 18.74
C SER A 296 -23.09 8.39 20.18
N GLU A 297 -23.92 7.91 21.12
CA GLU A 297 -23.68 8.14 22.56
C GLU A 297 -22.36 7.51 23.06
N ASP A 298 -21.94 6.41 22.44
CA ASP A 298 -20.78 5.60 22.86
C ASP A 298 -19.48 5.92 22.08
N VAL A 299 -19.57 6.58 20.95
CA VAL A 299 -18.46 6.76 19.99
C VAL A 299 -18.59 8.12 19.29
N ASN A 300 -17.50 8.89 19.26
CA ASN A 300 -17.33 10.07 18.44
C ASN A 300 -15.91 10.03 17.85
N VAL A 301 -15.76 9.45 16.66
CA VAL A 301 -14.45 9.12 16.07
C VAL A 301 -14.43 9.43 14.57
N SER A 302 -13.34 10.04 14.11
CA SER A 302 -13.13 10.43 12.71
C SER A 302 -11.75 10.01 12.24
N GLY A 303 -11.66 9.61 10.98
CA GLY A 303 -10.43 9.18 10.33
C GLY A 303 -10.72 8.32 9.12
N VAL A 304 -9.84 7.35 8.85
CA VAL A 304 -9.92 6.52 7.65
C VAL A 304 -10.09 5.04 7.95
N ILE A 305 -10.69 4.38 6.97
CA ILE A 305 -10.88 2.92 6.91
C ILE A 305 -10.38 2.38 5.58
N PHE A 306 -10.10 1.08 5.52
CA PHE A 306 -10.17 0.32 4.27
C PHE A 306 -11.64 0.06 3.94
N ALA A 307 -12.06 0.38 2.70
CA ALA A 307 -13.43 0.16 2.30
C ALA A 307 -13.82 -1.33 2.44
N GLY A 308 -14.79 -1.62 3.31
CA GLY A 308 -15.19 -2.98 3.67
C GLY A 308 -14.89 -3.37 5.12
N VAL A 309 -14.20 -2.53 5.89
CA VAL A 309 -13.86 -2.78 7.30
C VAL A 309 -14.57 -1.77 8.21
N PRO A 310 -15.32 -2.19 9.25
CA PRO A 310 -15.99 -1.28 10.17
C PRO A 310 -15.04 -0.60 11.17
N GLY A 311 -15.48 0.49 11.77
CA GLY A 311 -14.74 1.30 12.75
C GLY A 311 -13.88 2.38 12.08
N ILE A 312 -12.87 2.90 12.77
CA ILE A 312 -11.84 3.82 12.28
C ILE A 312 -10.48 3.21 12.57
N ILE A 313 -9.70 2.96 11.53
CA ILE A 313 -8.40 2.28 11.64
C ILE A 313 -7.34 3.26 12.13
N VAL A 314 -7.26 4.44 11.49
CA VAL A 314 -6.34 5.53 11.85
C VAL A 314 -7.15 6.82 11.94
N GLY A 315 -6.91 7.61 12.98
CA GLY A 315 -7.65 8.86 13.15
C GLY A 315 -7.60 9.43 14.57
N ARG A 316 -8.71 9.99 14.99
CA ARG A 316 -8.87 10.66 16.30
C ARG A 316 -10.29 10.56 16.83
N ASN A 317 -10.42 10.69 18.13
CA ASN A 317 -11.70 10.93 18.81
C ASN A 317 -11.64 12.26 19.58
N ASP A 318 -12.49 12.46 20.58
CA ASP A 318 -12.52 13.72 21.36
C ASP A 318 -11.29 13.90 22.28
N TYR A 319 -10.52 12.85 22.55
CA TYR A 319 -9.47 12.80 23.57
C TYR A 319 -8.10 12.47 23.04
N ILE A 320 -8.01 11.63 22.01
CA ILE A 320 -6.78 11.06 21.49
C ILE A 320 -6.71 11.13 19.97
N ALA A 321 -5.50 11.10 19.45
CA ALA A 321 -5.18 10.84 18.05
C ALA A 321 -4.12 9.75 17.96
N TRP A 322 -4.18 8.94 16.89
CA TRP A 322 -3.20 7.90 16.63
C TRP A 322 -2.89 7.77 15.15
N GLY A 323 -1.67 7.34 14.87
CA GLY A 323 -1.16 7.06 13.53
C GLY A 323 -0.39 5.75 13.52
N VAL A 324 -0.16 5.20 12.32
CA VAL A 324 0.53 3.92 12.15
C VAL A 324 1.59 3.99 11.05
N THR A 325 2.71 3.29 11.27
CA THR A 325 3.64 2.93 10.19
C THR A 325 3.99 1.46 10.30
N ASN A 326 4.38 0.85 9.19
CA ASN A 326 4.81 -0.54 9.20
C ASN A 326 6.08 -0.74 10.03
N VAL A 327 6.10 -1.75 10.92
CA VAL A 327 7.33 -2.15 11.65
C VAL A 327 8.26 -2.93 10.74
N GLY A 328 7.71 -3.82 9.90
CA GLY A 328 8.49 -4.73 9.04
C GLY A 328 9.30 -5.79 9.81
N PRO A 329 8.76 -6.47 10.84
CA PRO A 329 9.51 -7.51 11.53
C PRO A 329 9.48 -8.83 10.77
N ASP A 330 10.44 -9.70 11.05
CA ASP A 330 10.50 -11.05 10.48
C ASP A 330 9.42 -11.95 11.08
N VAL A 331 8.20 -11.88 10.52
CA VAL A 331 7.00 -12.63 10.95
C VAL A 331 6.66 -13.80 10.03
N GLN A 332 7.51 -14.06 9.05
CA GLN A 332 7.38 -15.14 8.06
C GLN A 332 8.67 -15.94 8.03
N ASP A 333 8.56 -17.27 8.01
CA ASP A 333 9.67 -18.18 7.79
C ASP A 333 9.35 -19.22 6.72
N LEU A 334 10.29 -19.45 5.82
CA LEU A 334 10.25 -20.55 4.88
C LEU A 334 10.92 -21.78 5.51
N TYR A 335 10.16 -22.87 5.57
CA TYR A 335 10.66 -24.16 6.04
C TYR A 335 10.86 -25.11 4.86
N ILE A 336 12.09 -25.65 4.73
CA ILE A 336 12.38 -26.70 3.77
C ILE A 336 11.81 -28.01 4.33
N GLU A 337 10.83 -28.57 3.64
CA GLU A 337 10.18 -29.82 4.01
C GLU A 337 10.71 -30.98 3.19
N LYS A 338 10.89 -32.14 3.82
CA LYS A 338 11.23 -33.40 3.17
C LYS A 338 9.98 -34.24 3.02
N ARG A 339 9.62 -34.53 1.78
CA ARG A 339 8.45 -35.34 1.42
C ARG A 339 8.77 -36.83 1.48
N ASN A 340 7.81 -37.63 1.92
CA ASN A 340 7.91 -39.10 1.86
C ASN A 340 7.81 -39.59 0.40
N PRO A 341 8.83 -40.27 -0.13
CA PRO A 341 8.79 -40.78 -1.50
C PRO A 341 7.63 -41.76 -1.80
N ASP A 342 7.11 -42.42 -0.74
CA ASP A 342 6.01 -43.38 -0.87
C ASP A 342 4.62 -42.77 -0.68
N ASN A 343 4.55 -41.53 -0.10
CA ASN A 343 3.29 -40.81 0.15
C ASN A 343 3.48 -39.29 0.02
N PRO A 344 2.98 -38.63 -1.02
CA PRO A 344 3.21 -37.20 -1.26
C PRO A 344 2.61 -36.27 -0.20
N TYR A 345 1.77 -36.76 0.68
CA TYR A 345 1.13 -36.00 1.76
C TYR A 345 1.76 -36.24 3.15
N GLU A 346 2.88 -36.94 3.22
CA GLU A 346 3.64 -37.13 4.45
C GLU A 346 4.98 -36.41 4.40
N PHE A 347 5.33 -35.72 5.48
CA PHE A 347 6.56 -34.94 5.62
C PHE A 347 7.36 -35.42 6.84
N LEU A 348 8.68 -35.40 6.71
CA LEU A 348 9.58 -35.87 7.76
C LEU A 348 9.67 -34.80 8.88
N TYR A 349 9.46 -35.25 10.13
CA TYR A 349 9.74 -34.45 11.33
C TYR A 349 10.31 -35.32 12.46
N LYS A 350 11.49 -34.95 12.95
CA LYS A 350 12.19 -35.66 14.04
C LYS A 350 12.20 -37.20 13.83
N ASN A 351 12.58 -37.64 12.61
CA ASN A 351 12.61 -39.06 12.18
C ASN A 351 11.23 -39.77 12.12
N THR A 352 10.13 -39.02 12.10
CA THR A 352 8.77 -39.54 11.95
C THR A 352 8.10 -38.88 10.74
N TRP A 353 7.39 -39.66 9.93
CA TRP A 353 6.55 -39.17 8.85
C TRP A 353 5.24 -38.65 9.45
N GLU A 354 4.93 -37.38 9.24
CA GLU A 354 3.70 -36.73 9.66
C GLU A 354 2.80 -36.47 8.47
N GLN A 355 1.50 -36.81 8.60
CA GLN A 355 0.51 -36.56 7.57
C GLN A 355 0.17 -35.08 7.53
N ALA A 356 0.30 -34.45 6.38
CA ALA A 356 -0.18 -33.08 6.12
C ALA A 356 -1.71 -33.04 6.01
N GLU A 357 -2.27 -31.92 6.32
CA GLU A 357 -3.65 -31.59 5.98
C GLU A 357 -3.74 -31.31 4.46
N VAL A 358 -4.80 -31.83 3.83
CA VAL A 358 -5.07 -31.57 2.41
C VAL A 358 -6.41 -30.89 2.28
N VAL A 359 -6.39 -29.63 1.89
CA VAL A 359 -7.59 -28.84 1.62
C VAL A 359 -7.88 -28.91 0.12
N LYS A 360 -9.07 -29.39 -0.24
CA LYS A 360 -9.54 -29.46 -1.63
C LYS A 360 -10.53 -28.34 -1.89
N GLU A 361 -10.24 -27.52 -2.87
CA GLU A 361 -11.05 -26.40 -3.25
C GLU A 361 -11.39 -26.47 -4.75
N THR A 362 -12.52 -25.90 -5.12
CA THR A 362 -12.91 -25.72 -6.51
C THR A 362 -12.82 -24.23 -6.84
N ILE A 363 -12.01 -23.86 -7.81
CA ILE A 363 -11.85 -22.46 -8.26
C ILE A 363 -12.77 -22.22 -9.45
N PRO A 364 -13.80 -21.40 -9.31
CA PRO A 364 -14.66 -21.04 -10.42
C PRO A 364 -13.90 -20.13 -11.38
N VAL A 365 -14.02 -20.36 -12.68
CA VAL A 365 -13.37 -19.56 -13.73
C VAL A 365 -14.42 -19.09 -14.73
N LYS A 366 -14.53 -17.77 -14.95
CA LYS A 366 -15.49 -17.20 -15.89
C LYS A 366 -15.28 -17.78 -17.28
N ASP A 367 -16.40 -18.21 -17.91
CA ASP A 367 -16.44 -18.77 -19.26
C ASP A 367 -15.58 -20.05 -19.46
N SER A 368 -15.18 -20.73 -18.39
CA SER A 368 -14.39 -21.97 -18.39
C SER A 368 -14.93 -22.98 -17.36
N GLU A 369 -14.46 -24.23 -17.42
CA GLU A 369 -14.78 -25.23 -16.39
C GLU A 369 -14.04 -24.87 -15.09
N PRO A 370 -14.66 -25.11 -13.93
CA PRO A 370 -14.01 -24.90 -12.64
C PRO A 370 -12.75 -25.78 -12.49
N VAL A 371 -11.76 -25.27 -11.79
CA VAL A 371 -10.48 -25.96 -11.56
C VAL A 371 -10.47 -26.56 -10.16
N GLU A 372 -10.26 -27.88 -10.07
CA GLU A 372 -10.01 -28.54 -8.79
C GLU A 372 -8.59 -28.23 -8.34
N TYR A 373 -8.44 -27.79 -7.10
CA TYR A 373 -7.17 -27.36 -6.54
C TYR A 373 -6.93 -27.95 -5.16
N GLU A 374 -5.73 -28.51 -4.92
CA GLU A 374 -5.33 -29.07 -3.63
C GLU A 374 -4.27 -28.20 -2.98
N ILE A 375 -4.47 -27.89 -1.70
CA ILE A 375 -3.53 -27.15 -0.87
C ILE A 375 -3.04 -28.10 0.21
N VAL A 376 -1.73 -28.34 0.25
CA VAL A 376 -1.09 -29.22 1.23
C VAL A 376 -0.54 -28.35 2.36
N ILE A 377 -0.98 -28.60 3.60
CA ILE A 377 -0.60 -27.81 4.78
C ILE A 377 0.16 -28.70 5.75
N THR A 378 1.45 -28.43 5.92
CA THR A 378 2.32 -29.09 6.88
C THR A 378 2.17 -28.45 8.28
N ARG A 379 2.89 -28.96 9.26
CA ARG A 379 2.97 -28.35 10.59
C ARG A 379 3.53 -26.92 10.57
N HIS A 380 4.31 -26.56 9.54
CA HIS A 380 4.89 -25.21 9.36
C HIS A 380 4.05 -24.28 8.48
N GLY A 381 2.95 -24.78 7.93
CA GLY A 381 2.05 -24.00 7.08
C GLY A 381 1.85 -24.61 5.69
N PRO A 382 1.21 -23.88 4.77
CA PRO A 382 0.97 -24.39 3.43
C PRO A 382 2.29 -24.57 2.67
N ILE A 383 2.34 -25.62 1.83
CA ILE A 383 3.40 -25.76 0.83
C ILE A 383 3.22 -24.63 -0.17
N PHE A 384 4.16 -23.71 -0.15
CA PHE A 384 4.07 -22.43 -0.85
C PHE A 384 4.86 -22.42 -2.18
N SER A 385 5.88 -23.25 -2.30
CA SER A 385 6.70 -23.35 -3.52
C SER A 385 6.06 -24.12 -4.66
N GLU A 386 4.84 -24.65 -4.50
CA GLU A 386 4.21 -25.54 -5.49
C GLU A 386 2.86 -25.02 -6.01
N PHE A 387 2.45 -23.77 -5.66
CA PHE A 387 1.13 -23.25 -6.05
C PHE A 387 0.94 -23.15 -7.58
N ALA A 388 2.02 -22.98 -8.34
CA ALA A 388 2.00 -22.91 -9.79
C ALA A 388 2.59 -24.16 -10.49
N LEU A 389 3.13 -25.12 -9.72
CA LEU A 389 3.79 -26.31 -10.29
C LEU A 389 2.78 -27.42 -10.56
N PRO A 390 2.96 -28.18 -11.67
CA PRO A 390 2.08 -29.28 -12.05
C PRO A 390 2.31 -30.56 -11.22
N GLU A 391 3.49 -30.74 -10.65
CA GLU A 391 3.89 -31.92 -9.91
C GLU A 391 4.67 -31.56 -8.64
N ALA A 392 4.43 -32.33 -7.57
CA ALA A 392 5.10 -32.18 -6.29
C ALA A 392 6.55 -32.71 -6.37
N SER A 393 7.48 -31.99 -5.70
CA SER A 393 8.90 -32.39 -5.62
C SER A 393 9.23 -33.09 -4.28
N ASP A 394 10.43 -33.76 -4.23
CA ASP A 394 10.91 -34.45 -3.02
C ASP A 394 11.13 -33.49 -1.83
N THR A 395 11.40 -32.24 -2.13
CA THR A 395 11.51 -31.13 -1.16
C THR A 395 10.67 -29.98 -1.59
N ALA A 396 10.04 -29.30 -0.62
CA ALA A 396 9.18 -28.18 -0.85
C ALA A 396 9.41 -27.09 0.21
N LEU A 397 8.96 -25.87 -0.04
CA LEU A 397 8.98 -24.78 0.94
C LEU A 397 7.58 -24.59 1.52
N ALA A 398 7.46 -24.75 2.84
CA ALA A 398 6.27 -24.36 3.59
C ALA A 398 6.44 -22.97 4.17
N LEU A 399 5.36 -22.17 4.15
CA LEU A 399 5.35 -20.80 4.70
C LEU A 399 4.69 -20.79 6.08
N LYS A 400 5.44 -20.42 7.10
CA LYS A 400 4.92 -20.11 8.44
C LYS A 400 4.82 -18.61 8.61
N TRP A 401 3.63 -18.11 8.92
CA TRP A 401 3.35 -16.70 9.06
C TRP A 401 2.42 -16.43 10.26
N THR A 402 2.70 -15.35 11.02
CA THR A 402 1.84 -14.96 12.15
C THR A 402 0.41 -14.63 11.71
N GLY A 403 0.22 -14.13 10.49
CA GLY A 403 -1.09 -13.85 9.92
C GLY A 403 -1.97 -15.07 9.65
N HIS A 404 -1.39 -16.30 9.59
CA HIS A 404 -2.15 -17.56 9.53
C HIS A 404 -2.86 -17.87 10.86
N MET A 405 -2.39 -17.29 11.95
CA MET A 405 -2.98 -17.50 13.26
C MET A 405 -4.31 -16.76 13.38
N ALA A 406 -5.24 -17.38 14.11
CA ALA A 406 -6.48 -16.70 14.49
C ALA A 406 -6.16 -15.48 15.38
N SER A 407 -6.72 -14.33 15.07
CA SER A 407 -6.39 -13.06 15.73
C SER A 407 -7.57 -12.08 15.69
N THR A 408 -7.48 -10.98 16.44
CA THR A 408 -8.64 -10.13 16.76
C THR A 408 -8.40 -8.64 16.50
N GLU A 409 -7.73 -8.28 15.42
CA GLU A 409 -7.32 -6.90 15.09
C GLU A 409 -8.48 -5.91 15.05
N LEU A 410 -9.65 -6.34 14.56
CA LEU A 410 -10.83 -5.47 14.57
C LEU A 410 -11.29 -5.14 16.00
N GLU A 411 -11.12 -6.05 16.96
CA GLU A 411 -11.42 -5.78 18.37
C GLU A 411 -10.53 -4.66 18.90
N ALA A 412 -9.23 -4.69 18.53
CA ALA A 412 -8.32 -3.58 18.84
C ALA A 412 -8.82 -2.26 18.24
N VAL A 413 -9.20 -2.23 16.97
CA VAL A 413 -9.73 -1.04 16.30
C VAL A 413 -10.95 -0.48 17.04
N LEU A 414 -11.91 -1.34 17.39
CA LEU A 414 -13.13 -0.93 18.09
C LEU A 414 -12.86 -0.37 19.49
N GLU A 415 -11.87 -0.91 20.21
CA GLU A 415 -11.49 -0.40 21.54
C GLU A 415 -10.61 0.86 21.43
N MET A 416 -9.68 0.96 20.46
CA MET A 416 -8.95 2.19 20.18
C MET A 416 -9.89 3.37 19.88
N ASN A 417 -10.97 3.13 19.13
CA ASN A 417 -11.96 4.18 18.81
C ASN A 417 -12.64 4.77 20.05
N ARG A 418 -12.63 4.08 21.19
CA ARG A 418 -13.23 4.50 22.47
C ARG A 418 -12.23 4.93 23.51
N ALA A 419 -10.95 4.61 23.32
CA ALA A 419 -9.91 4.94 24.27
C ALA A 419 -9.83 6.46 24.49
N THR A 420 -9.59 6.88 25.75
CA THR A 420 -9.54 8.29 26.14
C THR A 420 -8.15 8.71 26.62
N ASN A 421 -7.25 7.74 26.79
CA ASN A 421 -5.90 7.93 27.31
C ASN A 421 -4.97 6.81 26.84
N TRP A 422 -3.66 6.95 27.16
CA TRP A 422 -2.65 5.98 26.75
C TRP A 422 -2.86 4.58 27.32
N ASP A 423 -3.29 4.46 28.56
CA ASP A 423 -3.44 3.14 29.21
C ASP A 423 -4.56 2.33 28.54
N GLU A 424 -5.70 2.96 28.24
CA GLU A 424 -6.80 2.35 27.50
C GLU A 424 -6.41 2.01 26.06
N PHE A 425 -5.68 2.90 25.38
CA PHE A 425 -5.18 2.66 24.03
C PHE A 425 -4.17 1.50 24.02
N LYS A 426 -3.22 1.49 24.97
CA LYS A 426 -2.25 0.39 25.12
C LYS A 426 -2.96 -0.95 25.42
N GLU A 427 -4.02 -0.95 26.21
CA GLU A 427 -4.84 -2.14 26.47
C GLU A 427 -5.51 -2.64 25.16
N ALA A 428 -6.11 -1.74 24.38
CA ALA A 428 -6.71 -2.07 23.09
C ALA A 428 -5.70 -2.74 22.14
N LEU A 429 -4.45 -2.30 22.14
CA LEU A 429 -3.40 -2.89 21.31
C LEU A 429 -3.08 -4.35 21.66
N THR A 430 -3.51 -4.88 22.84
CA THR A 430 -3.34 -6.31 23.18
C THR A 430 -4.09 -7.23 22.22
N TYR A 431 -5.12 -6.73 21.53
CA TYR A 431 -5.88 -7.45 20.51
C TYR A 431 -5.31 -7.31 19.09
N PHE A 432 -4.32 -6.40 18.87
CA PHE A 432 -3.75 -6.14 17.55
C PHE A 432 -2.48 -6.97 17.33
N HIS A 433 -2.59 -8.07 16.61
CA HIS A 433 -1.55 -9.06 16.43
C HIS A 433 -0.78 -8.93 15.12
N THR A 434 -1.48 -8.65 13.99
CA THR A 434 -0.91 -8.59 12.64
C THR A 434 -1.69 -7.65 11.71
N PRO A 435 -1.00 -6.86 10.83
CA PRO A 435 0.45 -6.73 10.70
C PRO A 435 1.06 -6.04 11.92
N ALA A 436 2.35 -6.27 12.17
CA ALA A 436 3.01 -5.52 13.23
C ALA A 436 3.17 -4.05 12.81
N GLN A 437 2.70 -3.13 13.63
CA GLN A 437 2.68 -1.69 13.34
C GLN A 437 3.38 -0.87 14.43
N ASN A 438 4.05 0.20 14.00
CA ASN A 438 4.48 1.28 14.86
C ASN A 438 3.29 2.19 15.14
N PHE A 439 2.76 2.16 16.34
CA PHE A 439 1.71 3.10 16.76
C PHE A 439 2.33 4.33 17.38
N VAL A 440 1.98 5.51 16.86
CA VAL A 440 2.18 6.79 17.54
C VAL A 440 0.87 7.25 18.13
N PHE A 441 0.93 7.90 19.29
CA PHE A 441 -0.22 8.28 20.08
C PHE A 441 -0.04 9.69 20.65
N ALA A 442 -1.11 10.46 20.66
CA ALA A 442 -1.19 11.73 21.37
C ALA A 442 -2.53 11.87 22.09
N SER A 443 -2.55 12.55 23.23
CA SER A 443 -3.78 12.85 23.96
C SER A 443 -3.88 14.30 24.41
N THR A 444 -5.12 14.74 24.69
CA THR A 444 -5.42 16.11 25.17
C THR A 444 -4.89 16.38 26.57
N ASP A 445 -4.45 15.37 27.32
CA ASP A 445 -3.73 15.54 28.59
C ASP A 445 -2.25 15.87 28.41
N GLY A 446 -1.74 15.89 27.19
CA GLY A 446 -0.36 16.21 26.82
C GLY A 446 0.53 15.00 26.63
N THR A 447 0.05 13.77 26.87
CA THR A 447 0.83 12.54 26.70
C THR A 447 1.10 12.28 25.21
N ILE A 448 2.37 11.98 24.88
CA ILE A 448 2.76 11.40 23.60
C ILE A 448 3.37 10.02 23.84
N ALA A 449 3.13 9.07 22.94
CA ALA A 449 3.68 7.73 23.08
C ALA A 449 3.94 7.07 21.72
N TYR A 450 4.78 6.04 21.78
CA TYR A 450 5.09 5.15 20.67
C TYR A 450 5.14 3.71 21.17
N ARG A 451 4.70 2.79 20.29
CA ARG A 451 4.84 1.35 20.52
C ARG A 451 4.95 0.59 19.19
N ALA A 452 6.00 -0.23 19.06
CA ALA A 452 6.05 -1.27 18.05
C ALA A 452 5.21 -2.45 18.53
N ASN A 453 4.09 -2.72 17.84
CA ASN A 453 3.08 -3.64 18.31
C ASN A 453 2.77 -4.75 17.30
N GLY A 454 2.66 -5.98 17.76
CA GLY A 454 2.32 -7.16 16.97
C GLY A 454 2.88 -8.44 17.59
N LEU A 455 2.51 -9.60 17.02
CA LEU A 455 3.12 -10.88 17.37
C LEU A 455 4.42 -11.05 16.60
N ILE A 456 5.56 -10.95 17.30
CA ILE A 456 6.89 -11.12 16.74
C ILE A 456 7.49 -12.41 17.28
N PRO A 457 7.85 -13.40 16.43
CA PRO A 457 8.28 -14.72 16.87
C PRO A 457 9.64 -14.70 17.58
N ILE A 458 9.75 -15.47 18.67
CA ILE A 458 11.03 -15.87 19.24
C ILE A 458 11.39 -17.23 18.63
N ARG A 459 12.49 -17.29 17.90
CA ARG A 459 12.98 -18.51 17.27
C ARG A 459 13.92 -19.26 18.20
N GLU A 460 13.82 -20.59 18.21
CA GLU A 460 14.75 -21.40 18.99
C GLU A 460 16.17 -21.35 18.41
N LYS A 461 16.25 -21.35 17.06
CA LYS A 461 17.48 -21.22 16.28
C LYS A 461 17.17 -20.49 14.98
N GLY A 462 18.14 -19.76 14.44
CA GLY A 462 17.95 -18.98 13.20
C GLY A 462 17.34 -17.62 13.47
N ASN A 463 17.25 -16.80 12.43
CA ASN A 463 16.79 -15.42 12.47
C ASN A 463 16.01 -15.00 11.23
N SER A 464 15.38 -15.94 10.53
CA SER A 464 14.57 -15.63 9.32
C SER A 464 15.36 -15.14 8.09
N ILE A 465 16.68 -15.28 8.07
CA ILE A 465 17.47 -14.73 6.96
C ILE A 465 17.44 -15.62 5.71
N VAL A 466 17.33 -16.94 5.91
CA VAL A 466 17.23 -17.98 4.88
C VAL A 466 16.21 -19.05 5.26
N PRO A 467 15.69 -19.83 4.32
CA PRO A 467 14.86 -20.98 4.63
C PRO A 467 15.57 -21.99 5.53
N VAL A 468 14.83 -22.58 6.46
CA VAL A 468 15.38 -23.47 7.50
C VAL A 468 14.86 -24.91 7.37
N PRO A 469 15.63 -25.95 7.79
CA PRO A 469 15.20 -27.32 7.67
C PRO A 469 14.06 -27.67 8.63
N GLY A 470 12.86 -27.91 8.10
CA GLY A 470 11.65 -28.23 8.88
C GLY A 470 11.73 -29.60 9.59
N TRP A 471 12.49 -30.57 9.03
CA TRP A 471 12.53 -31.93 9.57
C TRP A 471 13.33 -32.10 10.85
N THR A 472 14.17 -31.12 11.25
CA THR A 472 15.04 -31.26 12.43
C THR A 472 14.29 -30.94 13.71
N GLY A 473 13.35 -30.02 13.67
CA GLY A 473 12.64 -29.44 14.83
C GLY A 473 13.54 -28.59 15.72
N GLU A 474 14.61 -28.00 15.16
CA GLU A 474 15.52 -27.09 15.87
C GLU A 474 15.20 -25.60 15.59
N TYR A 475 14.41 -25.32 14.58
CA TYR A 475 14.11 -23.98 14.08
C TYR A 475 12.66 -23.56 14.39
N GLU A 476 12.06 -24.15 15.40
CA GLU A 476 10.68 -23.82 15.76
C GLU A 476 10.55 -22.43 16.37
N TRP A 477 9.36 -21.86 16.23
CA TRP A 477 8.99 -20.69 17.00
C TRP A 477 8.73 -21.10 18.45
N ASN A 478 9.46 -20.52 19.39
CA ASN A 478 9.34 -20.76 20.82
C ASN A 478 8.51 -19.67 21.53
N GLY A 479 7.38 -19.31 20.93
CA GLY A 479 6.51 -18.24 21.40
C GLY A 479 6.79 -16.91 20.71
N PHE A 480 6.36 -15.84 21.37
CA PHE A 480 6.45 -14.47 20.86
C PHE A 480 7.09 -13.57 21.92
N ILE A 481 7.62 -12.42 21.48
CA ILE A 481 8.14 -11.41 22.38
C ILE A 481 7.04 -11.06 23.40
N PRO A 482 7.34 -11.09 24.71
CA PRO A 482 6.36 -10.76 25.72
C PRO A 482 5.79 -9.37 25.52
N TRP A 483 4.48 -9.24 25.68
CA TRP A 483 3.74 -8.01 25.44
C TRP A 483 4.38 -6.78 26.12
N ASP A 484 4.77 -6.89 27.38
CA ASP A 484 5.36 -5.77 28.14
C ASP A 484 6.81 -5.46 27.74
N GLU A 485 7.44 -6.31 26.94
CA GLU A 485 8.81 -6.15 26.46
C GLU A 485 8.89 -5.58 25.02
N LEU A 486 7.75 -5.42 24.33
CA LEU A 486 7.71 -4.77 23.01
C LEU A 486 8.20 -3.31 23.11
N PRO A 487 9.03 -2.83 22.14
CA PRO A 487 9.58 -1.49 22.14
C PRO A 487 8.51 -0.42 22.35
N THR A 488 8.62 0.32 23.44
CA THR A 488 7.63 1.33 23.84
C THR A 488 8.36 2.53 24.45
N THR A 489 7.92 3.75 24.11
CA THR A 489 8.35 4.98 24.78
C THR A 489 7.16 5.89 25.05
N VAL A 490 7.20 6.59 26.19
CA VAL A 490 6.15 7.52 26.62
C VAL A 490 6.83 8.80 27.08
N ASN A 491 6.43 9.95 26.56
CA ASN A 491 6.94 11.26 26.88
C ASN A 491 8.49 11.32 26.88
N PRO A 492 9.16 11.01 25.74
CA PRO A 492 10.61 11.05 25.68
C PRO A 492 11.16 12.45 25.96
N GLU A 493 12.36 12.54 26.53
CA GLU A 493 13.02 13.82 26.84
C GLU A 493 13.26 14.69 25.61
N GLU A 494 13.36 14.08 24.42
CA GLU A 494 13.53 14.77 23.15
C GLU A 494 12.28 15.57 22.75
N GLY A 495 11.13 15.27 23.34
CA GLY A 495 9.87 15.94 23.09
C GLY A 495 9.19 15.57 21.76
N PHE A 496 9.62 14.51 21.10
CA PHE A 496 8.94 13.94 19.92
C PHE A 496 9.29 12.46 19.73
N VAL A 497 8.47 11.76 18.96
CA VAL A 497 8.78 10.45 18.39
C VAL A 497 8.46 10.52 16.90
N ALA A 498 9.30 9.90 16.07
CA ALA A 498 9.08 9.78 14.63
C ALA A 498 9.46 8.38 14.14
N THR A 499 8.77 7.90 13.13
CA THR A 499 9.11 6.67 12.43
C THR A 499 8.80 6.76 10.94
N ALA A 500 9.71 6.20 10.15
CA ALA A 500 9.64 6.12 8.68
C ALA A 500 10.01 4.70 8.22
N ASN A 501 9.56 3.67 8.93
CA ASN A 501 9.87 2.25 8.73
C ASN A 501 11.36 1.89 9.00
N ASN A 502 12.09 2.78 9.63
CA ASN A 502 13.49 2.60 10.01
C ASN A 502 13.64 1.63 11.17
N LYS A 503 14.87 1.20 11.45
CA LYS A 503 15.22 0.34 12.60
C LYS A 503 14.62 0.88 13.90
N VAL A 504 13.80 0.05 14.56
CA VAL A 504 12.98 0.43 15.71
C VAL A 504 13.80 0.67 16.98
N ILE A 505 14.82 -0.17 17.24
CA ILE A 505 15.57 -0.19 18.49
C ILE A 505 17.00 -0.64 18.24
N GLY A 506 17.92 -0.22 19.08
CA GLY A 506 19.35 -0.55 18.97
C GLY A 506 19.68 -2.01 19.37
N ASP A 507 20.91 -2.44 19.10
CA ASP A 507 21.39 -3.83 19.22
C ASP A 507 21.43 -4.37 20.66
N SER A 508 21.25 -3.51 21.67
CA SER A 508 21.11 -3.94 23.06
C SER A 508 19.76 -4.57 23.40
N TYR A 509 18.78 -4.53 22.47
CA TYR A 509 17.48 -5.17 22.66
C TYR A 509 17.64 -6.70 22.58
N PRO A 510 17.07 -7.47 23.53
CA PRO A 510 17.41 -8.89 23.65
C PRO A 510 16.71 -9.81 22.64
N TYR A 511 15.82 -9.27 21.81
CA TYR A 511 15.06 -10.04 20.83
C TYR A 511 15.36 -9.60 19.40
N HIS A 512 15.39 -10.56 18.49
CA HIS A 512 15.42 -10.29 17.06
C HIS A 512 14.08 -9.71 16.59
N LEU A 513 14.12 -8.60 15.84
CA LEU A 513 12.94 -8.01 15.23
C LEU A 513 12.92 -8.24 13.73
N SER A 514 13.92 -7.75 13.00
CA SER A 514 13.99 -7.83 11.54
C SER A 514 15.43 -7.83 11.04
N ASN A 515 15.65 -8.47 9.90
CA ASN A 515 16.87 -8.39 9.14
C ASN A 515 16.87 -7.22 8.14
N THR A 516 15.69 -6.77 7.70
CA THR A 516 15.53 -5.75 6.66
C THR A 516 14.72 -4.57 7.20
N TRP A 517 15.26 -3.37 7.03
CA TRP A 517 14.64 -2.11 7.43
C TRP A 517 14.64 -1.14 6.25
N ALA A 518 13.70 -0.21 6.22
CA ALA A 518 13.78 0.89 5.27
C ALA A 518 15.03 1.74 5.54
N GLU A 519 15.53 2.35 4.49
CA GLU A 519 16.69 3.22 4.53
C GLU A 519 16.48 4.39 5.52
N PRO A 520 17.52 4.91 6.17
CA PRO A 520 17.39 5.90 7.23
C PRO A 520 17.02 7.30 6.72
N TYR A 521 17.06 7.57 5.43
CA TYR A 521 16.99 8.91 4.81
C TYR A 521 15.75 9.71 5.23
N ARG A 522 14.55 9.10 5.16
CA ARG A 522 13.30 9.76 5.58
C ARG A 522 13.31 10.08 7.07
N GLN A 523 13.70 9.11 7.89
CA GLN A 523 13.76 9.26 9.34
C GLN A 523 14.77 10.34 9.76
N GLU A 524 15.94 10.36 9.16
CA GLU A 524 16.95 11.38 9.42
C GLU A 524 16.45 12.78 9.08
N ARG A 525 15.79 12.94 7.91
CA ARG A 525 15.23 14.23 7.52
C ARG A 525 14.10 14.69 8.44
N ILE A 526 13.20 13.79 8.83
CA ILE A 526 12.13 14.10 9.79
C ILE A 526 12.74 14.59 11.11
N GLN A 527 13.69 13.86 11.67
CA GLN A 527 14.35 14.24 12.93
C GLN A 527 15.12 15.56 12.80
N GLU A 528 15.82 15.79 11.69
CA GLU A 528 16.52 17.05 11.42
C GLU A 528 15.55 18.24 11.48
N VAL A 529 14.41 18.14 10.80
CA VAL A 529 13.40 19.22 10.77
C VAL A 529 12.76 19.42 12.14
N LEU A 530 12.36 18.35 12.84
CA LEU A 530 11.76 18.44 14.17
C LEU A 530 12.70 19.01 15.24
N ARG A 531 14.02 18.83 15.07
CA ARG A 531 15.05 19.44 15.93
C ARG A 531 15.37 20.87 15.58
N SER A 532 15.16 21.29 14.33
CA SER A 532 15.58 22.60 13.83
C SER A 532 14.81 23.79 14.42
N LYS A 533 13.64 23.56 15.02
CA LYS A 533 12.76 24.59 15.58
C LYS A 533 12.44 24.35 17.05
N ASP A 534 12.42 25.41 17.84
CA ASP A 534 12.01 25.35 19.25
C ASP A 534 10.50 25.13 19.39
N LYS A 535 9.70 25.69 18.47
CA LYS A 535 8.25 25.57 18.39
C LYS A 535 7.80 25.22 16.98
N LEU A 536 6.98 24.21 16.90
CA LEU A 536 6.41 23.68 15.65
C LEU A 536 4.92 24.02 15.55
N SER A 537 4.47 24.29 14.35
CA SER A 537 3.07 24.60 14.02
C SER A 537 2.45 23.47 13.18
N VAL A 538 1.14 23.52 12.99
CA VAL A 538 0.41 22.66 12.05
C VAL A 538 0.97 22.79 10.63
N GLU A 539 1.33 24.00 10.21
CA GLU A 539 1.88 24.23 8.87
C GLU A 539 3.29 23.62 8.72
N ASP A 540 4.08 23.55 9.80
CA ASP A 540 5.36 22.84 9.78
C ASP A 540 5.17 21.33 9.60
N MET A 541 4.12 20.76 10.22
CA MET A 541 3.78 19.33 10.05
C MET A 541 3.40 19.04 8.60
N LYS A 542 2.53 19.86 8.02
CA LYS A 542 2.11 19.73 6.60
C LYS A 542 3.28 19.89 5.64
N ALA A 543 4.15 20.88 5.91
CA ALA A 543 5.34 21.13 5.10
C ALA A 543 6.30 19.93 5.16
N LEU A 544 6.45 19.31 6.32
CA LEU A 544 7.33 18.15 6.49
C LEU A 544 6.78 16.91 5.77
N GLN A 545 5.47 16.68 5.75
CA GLN A 545 4.84 15.60 4.95
C GLN A 545 5.04 15.81 3.43
N ASN A 546 5.36 17.01 3.00
CA ASN A 546 5.64 17.38 1.60
C ASN A 546 7.11 17.81 1.40
N ASP A 547 8.02 17.37 2.26
CA ASP A 547 9.44 17.69 2.13
C ASP A 547 10.11 16.77 1.10
N PHE A 548 10.60 17.36 0.03
CA PHE A 548 11.23 16.68 -1.11
C PHE A 548 12.78 16.72 -1.05
N TYR A 549 13.33 16.98 0.11
CA TYR A 549 14.79 16.96 0.27
C TYR A 549 15.34 15.53 0.28
N SER A 550 16.27 15.22 -0.61
CA SER A 550 16.87 13.89 -0.79
C SER A 550 18.14 13.74 0.04
N LYS A 551 18.06 13.06 1.17
CA LYS A 551 19.23 12.68 1.99
C LYS A 551 20.11 11.67 1.26
N GLN A 552 19.53 10.83 0.40
CA GLN A 552 20.27 9.91 -0.46
C GLN A 552 21.18 10.68 -1.40
N ALA A 553 20.66 11.69 -2.10
CA ALA A 553 21.45 12.53 -2.99
C ALA A 553 22.55 13.30 -2.23
N GLU A 554 22.22 13.85 -1.04
CA GLU A 554 23.19 14.51 -0.18
C GLU A 554 24.36 13.60 0.18
N GLN A 555 24.11 12.31 0.44
CA GLN A 555 25.14 11.33 0.81
C GLN A 555 25.94 10.83 -0.40
N LEU A 556 25.26 10.41 -1.47
CA LEU A 556 25.90 9.65 -2.56
C LEU A 556 26.47 10.55 -3.66
N LEU A 557 25.78 11.63 -4.03
CA LEU A 557 26.15 12.45 -5.18
C LEU A 557 27.57 13.04 -5.10
N PRO A 558 28.09 13.51 -3.94
CA PRO A 558 29.48 13.97 -3.86
C PRO A 558 30.51 12.91 -4.27
N VAL A 559 30.31 11.65 -3.84
CA VAL A 559 31.17 10.51 -4.18
C VAL A 559 31.13 10.24 -5.68
N LEU A 560 29.92 10.13 -6.22
CA LEU A 560 29.70 9.84 -7.64
C LEU A 560 30.24 10.94 -8.55
N LEU A 561 30.08 12.21 -8.17
CA LEU A 561 30.65 13.36 -8.91
C LEU A 561 32.17 13.38 -8.90
N ASP A 562 32.84 12.91 -7.86
CA ASP A 562 34.30 12.86 -7.82
C ASP A 562 34.84 11.81 -8.80
N GLU A 563 34.15 10.65 -8.95
CA GLU A 563 34.47 9.65 -9.97
C GLU A 563 34.26 10.19 -11.39
N LEU A 564 33.15 10.90 -11.65
CA LEU A 564 32.86 11.52 -12.94
C LEU A 564 33.88 12.59 -13.32
N LYS A 565 34.31 13.44 -12.39
CA LYS A 565 35.35 14.46 -12.63
C LYS A 565 36.69 13.84 -13.03
N ALA A 566 37.03 12.69 -12.42
CA ALA A 566 38.25 11.96 -12.80
C ALA A 566 38.22 11.51 -14.28
N LYS A 567 37.02 11.30 -14.83
CA LYS A 567 36.77 10.85 -16.22
C LYS A 567 36.12 11.91 -17.11
N GLN A 568 36.13 13.17 -16.73
CA GLN A 568 35.43 14.25 -17.45
C GLN A 568 35.78 14.29 -18.96
N SER A 569 37.00 13.96 -19.33
CA SER A 569 37.43 13.93 -20.74
C SER A 569 36.80 12.81 -21.57
N GLU A 570 36.15 11.84 -20.95
CA GLU A 570 35.44 10.73 -21.59
C GLU A 570 33.94 11.02 -21.76
N LEU A 571 33.45 12.12 -21.18
CA LEU A 571 32.06 12.56 -21.23
C LEU A 571 31.80 13.44 -22.46
N THR A 572 30.66 13.29 -23.08
CA THR A 572 30.13 14.18 -24.14
C THR A 572 29.80 15.58 -23.59
N ASP A 573 29.54 16.55 -24.46
CA ASP A 573 29.17 17.92 -24.03
C ASP A 573 27.88 17.90 -23.17
N VAL A 574 26.88 17.09 -23.55
CA VAL A 574 25.61 16.96 -22.82
C VAL A 574 25.80 16.31 -21.43
N GLU A 575 26.62 15.27 -21.35
CA GLU A 575 26.98 14.62 -20.10
C GLU A 575 27.76 15.56 -19.16
N GLN A 576 28.66 16.36 -19.68
CA GLN A 576 29.38 17.37 -18.91
C GLN A 576 28.43 18.46 -18.37
N GLU A 577 27.50 18.96 -19.19
CA GLU A 577 26.51 19.94 -18.80
C GLU A 577 25.58 19.39 -17.71
N ALA A 578 25.10 18.15 -17.86
CA ALA A 578 24.28 17.48 -16.83
C ALA A 578 25.07 17.29 -15.50
N MET A 579 26.35 16.91 -15.57
CA MET A 579 27.22 16.80 -14.38
C MET A 579 27.38 18.16 -13.68
N GLU A 580 27.55 19.26 -14.43
CA GLU A 580 27.66 20.60 -13.88
C GLU A 580 26.35 21.05 -13.19
N LEU A 581 25.19 20.67 -13.72
CA LEU A 581 23.89 20.91 -13.07
C LEU A 581 23.78 20.12 -11.77
N LEU A 582 24.11 18.83 -11.77
CA LEU A 582 24.11 18.00 -10.55
C LEU A 582 25.01 18.58 -9.46
N ALA A 583 26.21 19.09 -9.84
CA ALA A 583 27.16 19.70 -8.89
C ALA A 583 26.63 20.98 -8.21
N GLN A 584 25.58 21.59 -8.75
CA GLN A 584 24.96 22.80 -8.20
C GLN A 584 23.60 22.52 -7.55
N TRP A 585 23.18 21.28 -7.46
CA TRP A 585 21.89 20.90 -6.92
C TRP A 585 21.81 21.09 -5.40
N ASN A 586 20.67 21.58 -4.94
CA ASN A 586 20.34 21.74 -3.52
C ASN A 586 19.68 20.51 -2.90
N TYR A 587 19.69 19.37 -3.59
CA TYR A 587 19.10 18.08 -3.22
C TYR A 587 17.58 18.08 -3.03
N VAL A 588 16.87 19.10 -3.53
CA VAL A 588 15.39 19.12 -3.50
C VAL A 588 14.87 18.55 -4.81
N GLU A 589 14.01 17.55 -4.72
CA GLU A 589 13.40 16.88 -5.87
C GLU A 589 12.14 17.63 -6.32
N ASP A 590 12.33 18.90 -6.77
CA ASP A 590 11.27 19.77 -7.24
C ASP A 590 10.93 19.50 -8.72
N VAL A 591 9.63 19.56 -9.04
CA VAL A 591 9.09 19.29 -10.38
C VAL A 591 9.75 20.10 -11.51
N SER A 592 10.25 21.30 -11.20
CA SER A 592 10.83 22.24 -12.17
C SER A 592 12.32 22.02 -12.42
N LEU A 593 12.98 21.19 -11.62
CA LEU A 593 14.43 21.01 -11.67
C LEU A 593 14.84 19.86 -12.59
N PRO A 594 15.99 19.95 -13.29
CA PRO A 594 16.55 18.87 -14.10
C PRO A 594 17.28 17.80 -13.28
N GLN A 595 17.87 18.17 -12.15
CA GLN A 595 18.76 17.30 -11.38
C GLN A 595 18.09 16.03 -10.85
N PRO A 596 16.85 16.08 -10.32
CA PRO A 596 16.16 14.88 -9.86
C PRO A 596 15.94 13.84 -10.97
N LEU A 597 15.69 14.29 -12.21
CA LEU A 597 15.55 13.40 -13.37
C LEU A 597 16.80 12.55 -13.58
N VAL A 598 17.96 13.23 -13.65
CA VAL A 598 19.23 12.52 -13.90
C VAL A 598 19.60 11.65 -12.72
N PHE A 599 19.46 12.15 -11.48
CA PHE A 599 19.86 11.41 -10.29
C PHE A 599 18.94 10.22 -10.03
N GLY A 600 17.62 10.39 -10.17
CA GLY A 600 16.65 9.32 -10.00
C GLY A 600 16.90 8.17 -10.98
N ILE A 601 16.93 8.47 -12.28
CA ILE A 601 17.25 7.46 -13.30
C ILE A 601 18.65 6.84 -13.06
N TRP A 602 19.63 7.63 -12.63
CA TRP A 602 20.98 7.12 -12.38
C TRP A 602 21.03 6.09 -11.24
N MET A 603 20.28 6.29 -10.18
CA MET A 603 20.24 5.31 -9.08
C MET A 603 19.57 4.00 -9.50
N GLU A 604 18.48 4.05 -10.28
CA GLU A 604 17.85 2.86 -10.87
C GLU A 604 18.84 2.11 -11.78
N GLU A 605 19.43 2.82 -12.75
CA GLU A 605 20.42 2.24 -13.66
C GLU A 605 21.66 1.69 -12.92
N TYR A 606 21.97 2.22 -11.73
CA TYR A 606 23.07 1.73 -10.90
C TYR A 606 22.75 0.35 -10.33
N VAL A 607 21.54 0.16 -9.85
CA VAL A 607 21.03 -1.13 -9.34
C VAL A 607 20.97 -2.15 -10.48
N ASP A 608 20.33 -1.81 -11.58
CA ASP A 608 20.15 -2.68 -12.74
C ASP A 608 21.49 -3.09 -13.37
N TYR A 609 22.40 -2.15 -13.52
CA TYR A 609 23.74 -2.44 -14.07
C TYR A 609 24.52 -3.45 -13.23
N LEU A 610 24.34 -3.44 -11.91
CA LEU A 610 25.01 -4.40 -11.02
C LEU A 610 24.35 -5.77 -11.06
N PHE A 611 23.01 -5.85 -11.18
CA PHE A 611 22.28 -7.06 -10.80
C PHE A 611 21.38 -7.66 -11.90
N GLU A 612 20.78 -6.89 -12.81
CA GLU A 612 19.77 -7.36 -13.77
C GLU A 612 20.29 -8.55 -14.62
N ASP A 613 21.52 -8.48 -15.14
CA ASP A 613 22.13 -9.53 -15.94
C ASP A 613 22.69 -10.72 -15.13
N ARG A 614 22.59 -10.66 -13.78
CA ARG A 614 23.12 -11.66 -12.85
C ARG A 614 22.09 -12.67 -12.40
N PHE A 615 20.81 -12.31 -12.47
CA PHE A 615 19.71 -13.12 -11.97
C PHE A 615 18.67 -13.34 -13.06
N PRO A 616 17.97 -14.52 -13.07
CA PRO A 616 16.71 -14.64 -13.80
C PRO A 616 15.70 -13.61 -13.31
N GLU A 617 14.83 -13.11 -14.19
CA GLU A 617 13.84 -12.08 -13.87
C GLU A 617 12.97 -12.42 -12.64
N ASP A 618 12.49 -13.70 -12.54
CA ASP A 618 11.68 -14.13 -11.39
C ASP A 618 12.47 -14.22 -10.07
N ILE A 619 13.80 -14.32 -10.15
CA ILE A 619 14.68 -14.24 -8.98
C ILE A 619 14.96 -12.79 -8.60
N TYR A 620 15.21 -11.94 -9.59
CA TYR A 620 15.49 -10.52 -9.35
C TYR A 620 14.36 -9.85 -8.60
N LYS A 621 13.12 -10.14 -8.96
CA LYS A 621 11.92 -9.65 -8.26
C LYS A 621 11.80 -10.07 -6.78
N LEU A 622 12.57 -11.05 -6.34
CA LEU A 622 12.61 -11.50 -4.93
C LEU A 622 13.69 -10.78 -4.11
N MET A 623 14.54 -9.97 -4.74
CA MET A 623 15.55 -9.18 -4.05
C MET A 623 14.86 -8.14 -3.16
N GLU A 624 15.40 -7.90 -1.99
CA GLU A 624 14.88 -6.92 -1.02
C GLU A 624 15.99 -5.99 -0.60
N GLY A 625 15.72 -4.68 -0.58
CA GLY A 625 16.64 -3.66 -0.07
C GLY A 625 17.85 -3.39 -0.97
N GLU A 626 17.72 -3.62 -2.27
CA GLU A 626 18.79 -3.40 -3.27
C GLU A 626 19.33 -1.98 -3.26
N ASP A 627 18.49 -0.98 -3.08
CA ASP A 627 18.88 0.43 -2.95
C ASP A 627 19.84 0.67 -1.77
N LEU A 628 19.52 0.07 -0.61
CA LEU A 628 20.40 0.18 0.56
C LEU A 628 21.71 -0.57 0.34
N ILE A 629 21.63 -1.76 -0.27
CA ILE A 629 22.82 -2.56 -0.63
C ILE A 629 23.74 -1.76 -1.57
N VAL A 630 23.18 -1.14 -2.62
CA VAL A 630 23.96 -0.34 -3.58
C VAL A 630 24.52 0.91 -2.92
N ALA A 631 23.74 1.61 -2.09
CA ALA A 631 24.22 2.77 -1.34
C ALA A 631 25.42 2.40 -0.44
N ASP A 632 25.32 1.29 0.29
CA ASP A 632 26.41 0.77 1.12
C ASP A 632 27.64 0.37 0.29
N MET A 633 27.43 -0.26 -0.88
CA MET A 633 28.52 -0.60 -1.81
C MET A 633 29.26 0.65 -2.33
N ILE A 634 28.52 1.72 -2.66
CA ILE A 634 29.13 3.00 -3.11
C ILE A 634 29.96 3.61 -1.99
N VAL A 635 29.39 3.70 -0.78
CA VAL A 635 30.07 4.29 0.39
C VAL A 635 31.31 3.48 0.79
N SER A 636 31.19 2.15 0.82
CA SER A 636 32.30 1.24 1.16
C SER A 636 33.41 1.29 0.12
N ALA A 637 33.06 1.30 -1.17
CA ALA A 637 34.02 1.40 -2.24
C ALA A 637 34.82 2.73 -2.22
N ASN A 638 34.13 3.85 -1.90
CA ASN A 638 34.79 5.13 -1.68
C ASN A 638 35.82 5.10 -0.51
N ASN A 639 35.59 4.24 0.47
CA ASN A 639 36.50 4.00 1.59
C ASN A 639 37.57 2.93 1.28
N GLY A 640 37.60 2.40 0.07
CA GLY A 640 38.57 1.42 -0.40
C GLY A 640 38.14 -0.05 -0.23
N ASP A 641 36.95 -0.31 0.20
CA ASP A 641 36.35 -1.65 0.32
C ASP A 641 35.33 -1.88 -0.81
N VAL A 642 35.81 -2.44 -1.93
CA VAL A 642 35.03 -2.62 -3.15
C VAL A 642 34.43 -4.03 -3.16
N SER A 643 33.10 -4.13 -3.19
CA SER A 643 32.40 -5.41 -3.26
C SER A 643 32.82 -6.24 -4.49
N SER A 644 32.67 -7.56 -4.39
CA SER A 644 33.01 -8.44 -5.53
C SER A 644 32.04 -8.22 -6.70
N TRP A 645 30.77 -7.90 -6.45
CA TRP A 645 29.76 -7.57 -7.46
C TRP A 645 30.16 -6.32 -8.26
N MET A 646 30.57 -5.26 -7.57
CA MET A 646 31.04 -4.02 -8.20
C MET A 646 32.39 -4.24 -8.89
N SER A 647 33.31 -5.00 -8.30
CA SER A 647 34.59 -5.35 -8.89
C SER A 647 34.46 -6.11 -10.22
N ASP A 648 33.49 -7.00 -10.33
CA ASP A 648 33.20 -7.75 -11.57
C ASP A 648 32.76 -6.84 -12.72
N LYS A 649 32.23 -5.65 -12.41
CA LYS A 649 31.83 -4.61 -13.36
C LYS A 649 32.88 -3.51 -13.56
N GLY A 650 34.08 -3.68 -12.98
CA GLY A 650 35.24 -2.77 -13.15
C GLY A 650 35.46 -1.80 -11.99
N GLY A 651 34.75 -1.93 -10.89
CA GLY A 651 34.90 -1.10 -9.68
C GLY A 651 34.08 0.18 -9.73
N LEU A 652 34.18 0.98 -8.65
CA LEU A 652 33.35 2.18 -8.43
C LEU A 652 33.39 3.15 -9.61
N GLU A 653 34.60 3.50 -10.08
CA GLU A 653 34.78 4.44 -11.17
C GLU A 653 34.05 4.00 -12.45
N GLN A 654 34.26 2.74 -12.87
CA GLN A 654 33.69 2.24 -14.12
C GLN A 654 32.16 2.13 -14.02
N VAL A 655 31.63 1.57 -12.94
CA VAL A 655 30.17 1.45 -12.73
C VAL A 655 29.53 2.84 -12.72
N THR A 656 30.09 3.78 -11.97
CA THR A 656 29.60 5.16 -11.89
C THR A 656 29.52 5.85 -13.25
N VAL A 657 30.58 5.72 -14.06
CA VAL A 657 30.66 6.38 -15.38
C VAL A 657 29.67 5.75 -16.36
N GLU A 658 29.58 4.41 -16.40
CA GLU A 658 28.69 3.74 -17.36
C GLU A 658 27.22 3.98 -17.03
N THR A 659 26.83 3.85 -15.76
CA THR A 659 25.45 4.08 -15.32
C THR A 659 25.03 5.54 -15.49
N TYR A 660 25.94 6.48 -15.25
CA TYR A 660 25.72 7.89 -15.53
C TYR A 660 25.45 8.18 -17.01
N LYS A 661 26.24 7.58 -17.93
CA LYS A 661 26.01 7.72 -19.36
C LYS A 661 24.68 7.17 -19.80
N ILE A 662 24.26 6.03 -19.23
CA ILE A 662 22.93 5.45 -19.49
C ILE A 662 21.84 6.41 -18.99
N ALA A 663 21.95 6.91 -17.78
CA ALA A 663 20.96 7.83 -17.21
C ALA A 663 20.82 9.14 -18.02
N VAL A 664 21.94 9.72 -18.46
CA VAL A 664 21.91 10.91 -19.34
C VAL A 664 21.31 10.57 -20.70
N ALA A 665 21.62 9.41 -21.27
CA ALA A 665 21.06 8.99 -22.54
C ALA A 665 19.53 8.81 -22.46
N ARG A 666 19.00 8.19 -21.40
CA ARG A 666 17.55 8.12 -21.11
C ARG A 666 16.94 9.50 -20.94
N SER A 667 17.58 10.39 -20.18
CA SER A 667 17.11 11.77 -20.02
C SER A 667 17.04 12.53 -21.35
N VAL A 668 17.99 12.28 -22.25
CA VAL A 668 17.98 12.84 -23.63
C VAL A 668 16.84 12.25 -24.45
N GLU A 669 16.57 10.96 -24.35
CA GLU A 669 15.46 10.31 -25.05
C GLU A 669 14.11 10.88 -24.58
N GLU A 670 13.94 11.08 -23.29
CA GLU A 670 12.71 11.60 -22.68
C GLU A 670 12.49 13.10 -23.01
N GLN A 671 13.52 13.94 -22.89
CA GLN A 671 13.33 15.39 -22.89
C GLN A 671 14.25 16.15 -23.86
N GLY A 672 15.00 15.45 -24.72
CA GLY A 672 15.89 16.04 -25.70
C GLY A 672 17.26 16.46 -25.15
N SER A 673 18.16 16.92 -26.02
CA SER A 673 19.60 17.09 -25.77
C SER A 673 20.01 18.37 -25.03
N ASN A 674 19.08 19.07 -24.38
CA ASN A 674 19.41 20.31 -23.64
C ASN A 674 19.10 20.14 -22.16
N PRO A 675 20.10 19.81 -21.30
CA PRO A 675 19.91 19.54 -19.89
C PRO A 675 19.27 20.69 -19.10
N GLU A 676 19.53 21.96 -19.47
CA GLU A 676 18.93 23.13 -18.83
C GLU A 676 17.39 23.21 -18.96
N LYS A 677 16.81 22.44 -19.89
CA LYS A 677 15.36 22.42 -20.14
C LYS A 677 14.68 21.20 -19.56
N TRP A 678 15.42 20.27 -19.05
CA TRP A 678 14.84 19.10 -18.41
C TRP A 678 14.08 19.50 -17.15
N GLN A 679 13.00 18.78 -16.86
CA GLN A 679 12.17 19.00 -15.68
C GLN A 679 11.76 17.66 -15.12
N TRP A 680 11.95 17.48 -13.82
CA TRP A 680 11.53 16.28 -13.11
C TRP A 680 10.05 15.95 -13.37
N GLY A 681 9.15 16.94 -13.24
CA GLY A 681 7.71 16.76 -13.39
C GLY A 681 7.21 16.49 -14.81
N GLU A 682 8.03 16.57 -15.85
CA GLU A 682 7.67 16.10 -17.20
C GLU A 682 7.85 14.58 -17.34
N PHE A 683 8.69 13.97 -16.53
CA PHE A 683 8.89 12.52 -16.43
C PHE A 683 8.14 11.95 -15.24
N HIS A 684 8.34 12.48 -14.05
CA HIS A 684 7.80 12.00 -12.80
C HIS A 684 6.39 12.56 -12.55
N GLN A 685 5.38 11.74 -12.89
CA GLN A 685 3.98 12.15 -12.89
C GLN A 685 3.10 11.14 -12.17
N VAL A 686 2.18 11.61 -11.33
CA VAL A 686 1.19 10.73 -10.69
C VAL A 686 0.01 10.48 -11.61
N TYR A 687 -0.42 9.23 -11.63
CA TYR A 687 -1.59 8.78 -12.38
C TYR A 687 -2.45 7.86 -11.52
N PHE A 688 -3.71 8.23 -11.34
CA PHE A 688 -4.66 7.48 -10.51
C PHE A 688 -5.54 6.61 -11.42
N ASP A 689 -5.03 5.46 -11.82
CA ASP A 689 -5.75 4.54 -12.68
C ASP A 689 -6.90 3.83 -11.93
N HIS A 690 -7.94 3.51 -12.71
CA HIS A 690 -9.08 2.72 -12.21
C HIS A 690 -8.89 1.24 -12.60
N PRO A 691 -9.33 0.25 -11.80
CA PRO A 691 -9.15 -1.18 -12.13
C PRO A 691 -9.67 -1.60 -13.52
N LEU A 692 -10.70 -0.93 -14.04
CA LEU A 692 -11.20 -1.19 -15.40
C LEU A 692 -10.40 -0.48 -16.50
N SER A 693 -9.43 0.36 -16.18
CA SER A 693 -8.63 1.10 -17.18
C SER A 693 -7.67 0.20 -17.94
N ALA A 694 -7.38 -0.98 -17.43
CA ALA A 694 -6.68 -2.04 -18.19
C ALA A 694 -7.44 -2.53 -19.43
N ILE A 695 -8.74 -2.22 -19.54
CA ILE A 695 -9.58 -2.58 -20.68
C ILE A 695 -9.74 -1.36 -21.59
N GLU A 696 -9.02 -1.33 -22.72
CA GLU A 696 -9.15 -0.27 -23.72
C GLU A 696 -10.57 -0.17 -24.31
N PRO A 697 -11.15 1.03 -24.44
CA PRO A 697 -10.64 2.37 -24.08
C PRO A 697 -11.22 2.92 -22.75
N LEU A 698 -11.50 2.08 -21.75
CA LEU A 698 -12.20 2.47 -20.52
C LEU A 698 -11.41 3.48 -19.67
N HIS A 699 -10.08 3.53 -19.78
CA HIS A 699 -9.24 4.54 -19.13
C HIS A 699 -9.70 5.98 -19.44
N LEU A 700 -10.11 6.26 -20.68
CA LEU A 700 -10.61 7.59 -21.08
C LEU A 700 -11.87 8.03 -20.32
N PHE A 701 -12.59 7.06 -19.72
CA PHE A 701 -13.80 7.33 -18.99
C PHE A 701 -13.58 7.26 -17.47
N PHE A 702 -12.85 6.25 -16.98
CA PHE A 702 -12.76 6.01 -15.54
C PHE A 702 -11.63 6.78 -14.86
N ASP A 703 -10.50 7.05 -15.52
CA ASP A 703 -9.42 7.77 -14.86
C ASP A 703 -9.82 9.23 -14.60
N PRO A 704 -9.63 9.73 -13.37
CA PRO A 704 -10.19 11.01 -12.98
C PRO A 704 -9.52 12.19 -13.70
N LYS A 705 -8.19 12.14 -13.85
CA LYS A 705 -7.36 13.16 -14.49
C LYS A 705 -6.17 12.48 -15.14
N GLY A 706 -5.67 13.01 -16.23
CA GLY A 706 -4.41 12.55 -16.84
C GLY A 706 -3.21 12.78 -15.91
N PRO A 707 -2.01 12.29 -16.29
CA PRO A 707 -0.83 12.41 -15.45
C PRO A 707 -0.59 13.85 -14.97
N VAL A 708 -0.23 14.00 -13.68
CA VAL A 708 0.01 15.29 -13.04
C VAL A 708 1.45 15.32 -12.51
N PRO A 709 2.24 16.36 -12.83
CA PRO A 709 3.60 16.48 -12.28
C PRO A 709 3.65 16.35 -10.76
N MET A 710 4.58 15.55 -10.26
CA MET A 710 4.77 15.30 -8.84
C MET A 710 6.23 15.50 -8.44
N GLY A 711 6.46 16.24 -7.33
CA GLY A 711 7.76 16.37 -6.69
C GLY A 711 8.05 15.21 -5.74
N GLY A 712 9.27 15.18 -5.20
CA GLY A 712 9.76 14.09 -4.37
C GLY A 712 10.18 12.88 -5.18
N GLY A 713 10.50 11.80 -4.51
CA GLY A 713 10.93 10.54 -5.09
C GLY A 713 10.77 9.40 -4.09
N GLN A 714 11.45 8.29 -4.34
CA GLN A 714 11.32 7.07 -3.53
C GLN A 714 11.84 7.24 -2.09
N LYS A 715 12.85 8.10 -1.88
CA LYS A 715 13.60 8.20 -0.60
C LYS A 715 13.38 9.53 0.13
N THR A 716 12.49 10.40 -0.36
CA THR A 716 12.12 11.66 0.30
C THR A 716 11.00 11.47 1.32
N VAL A 717 10.82 12.40 2.27
CA VAL A 717 9.72 12.35 3.24
C VAL A 717 8.38 12.44 2.51
N GLY A 718 8.22 13.42 1.62
CA GLY A 718 7.10 13.47 0.67
C GLY A 718 7.29 12.41 -0.41
N ARG A 719 7.09 11.14 -0.02
CA ARG A 719 7.41 9.98 -0.85
C ARG A 719 6.52 9.87 -2.08
N ALA A 720 7.15 9.62 -3.22
CA ALA A 720 6.52 9.36 -4.50
C ALA A 720 7.29 8.25 -5.25
N GLY A 721 6.91 7.00 -5.00
CA GLY A 721 7.47 5.82 -5.66
C GLY A 721 6.94 5.69 -7.08
N TRP A 722 7.81 5.48 -8.03
CA TRP A 722 7.50 5.52 -9.46
C TRP A 722 7.95 4.25 -10.19
N ASN A 723 7.31 3.98 -11.31
CA ASN A 723 7.69 2.89 -12.20
C ASN A 723 8.89 3.34 -13.05
N GLU A 724 9.97 2.61 -13.00
CA GLU A 724 11.26 2.93 -13.61
C GLU A 724 11.19 3.17 -15.12
N ASP A 725 10.39 2.37 -15.83
CA ASP A 725 10.25 2.48 -17.30
C ASP A 725 9.50 3.73 -17.74
N THR A 726 8.51 4.16 -16.94
CA THR A 726 7.51 5.16 -17.39
C THR A 726 7.56 6.47 -16.64
N GLY A 727 8.26 6.55 -15.49
CA GLY A 727 8.22 7.71 -14.60
C GLY A 727 6.89 7.90 -13.86
N ILE A 728 5.93 6.98 -14.06
CA ILE A 728 4.60 7.11 -13.44
C ILE A 728 4.68 6.76 -11.96
N VAL A 729 4.27 7.70 -11.13
CA VAL A 729 4.16 7.54 -9.67
C VAL A 729 2.96 6.66 -9.36
N THR A 730 3.23 5.49 -8.79
CA THR A 730 2.25 4.46 -8.44
C THR A 730 2.06 4.31 -6.94
N HIS A 731 3.00 4.81 -6.13
CA HIS A 731 3.00 4.70 -4.66
C HIS A 731 3.30 6.04 -4.01
N GLY A 732 2.70 6.29 -2.86
CA GLY A 732 2.86 7.52 -2.09
C GLY A 732 1.89 7.53 -0.92
N ALA A 733 1.56 8.71 -0.38
CA ALA A 733 0.62 8.86 0.73
C ALA A 733 -0.81 9.12 0.20
N PRO A 734 -1.65 8.08 -0.08
CA PRO A 734 -3.02 8.29 -0.55
C PRO A 734 -3.90 9.00 0.47
N TRP A 735 -3.47 9.07 1.71
CA TRP A 735 -4.04 9.90 2.76
C TRP A 735 -2.93 10.54 3.59
N ARG A 736 -3.12 11.81 3.94
CA ARG A 736 -2.28 12.53 4.89
C ARG A 736 -3.16 13.16 5.95
N THR A 737 -2.71 13.15 7.20
CA THR A 737 -3.42 13.82 8.29
C THR A 737 -2.47 14.59 9.19
N VAL A 738 -2.97 15.72 9.73
CA VAL A 738 -2.36 16.46 10.83
C VAL A 738 -3.43 16.76 11.87
N VAL A 739 -3.16 16.42 13.13
CA VAL A 739 -4.06 16.66 14.26
C VAL A 739 -3.37 17.57 15.29
N ASP A 740 -4.03 18.63 15.69
CA ASP A 740 -3.64 19.48 16.82
C ASP A 740 -4.51 19.16 18.03
N LEU A 741 -3.92 18.59 19.06
CA LEU A 741 -4.63 18.16 20.28
C LEU A 741 -5.17 19.35 21.09
N SER A 742 -4.84 20.58 20.72
CA SER A 742 -5.43 21.78 21.31
C SER A 742 -6.82 22.11 20.76
N ASP A 743 -7.17 21.55 19.58
CA ASP A 743 -8.47 21.73 18.92
C ASP A 743 -8.95 20.42 18.29
N MET A 744 -9.53 19.56 19.11
CA MET A 744 -10.06 18.27 18.68
C MET A 744 -11.36 18.37 17.87
N THR A 745 -11.85 19.59 17.58
CA THR A 745 -13.04 19.73 16.73
C THR A 745 -12.76 19.49 15.25
N LYS A 746 -11.48 19.50 14.84
CA LYS A 746 -11.05 19.30 13.45
C LYS A 746 -9.70 18.57 13.34
N SER A 747 -9.43 18.04 12.17
CA SER A 747 -8.13 17.61 11.65
C SER A 747 -7.93 18.17 10.25
N TRP A 748 -6.68 18.22 9.78
CA TRP A 748 -6.37 18.56 8.39
C TRP A 748 -6.04 17.26 7.63
N ASN A 749 -6.79 17.02 6.57
CA ASN A 749 -6.72 15.77 5.81
C ASN A 749 -6.63 16.03 4.31
N VAL A 750 -6.20 15.04 3.56
CA VAL A 750 -6.37 14.95 2.11
C VAL A 750 -6.40 13.48 1.71
N VAL A 751 -7.35 13.08 0.86
CA VAL A 751 -7.52 11.71 0.34
C VAL A 751 -7.41 11.73 -1.19
N ALA A 752 -6.29 11.26 -1.72
CA ALA A 752 -6.11 11.20 -3.17
C ALA A 752 -6.68 9.88 -3.75
N PRO A 753 -7.39 9.97 -4.90
CA PRO A 753 -7.77 11.16 -5.66
C PRO A 753 -9.03 11.85 -5.16
N GLY A 754 -9.82 11.22 -4.28
CA GLY A 754 -11.07 11.70 -3.72
C GLY A 754 -11.86 10.60 -3.00
N GLN A 755 -12.99 10.98 -2.41
CA GLN A 755 -13.80 10.10 -1.56
C GLN A 755 -14.65 9.09 -2.33
N SER A 756 -15.17 9.44 -3.50
CA SER A 756 -16.17 8.64 -4.20
C SER A 756 -15.55 7.70 -5.25
N GLY A 757 -16.03 6.47 -5.32
CA GLY A 757 -15.74 5.53 -6.40
C GLY A 757 -16.59 5.74 -7.67
N HIS A 758 -17.56 6.67 -7.65
CA HIS A 758 -18.43 6.90 -8.80
C HIS A 758 -17.89 7.97 -9.74
N ARG A 759 -17.62 7.60 -10.99
CA ARG A 759 -17.03 8.48 -12.02
C ARG A 759 -17.74 9.83 -12.19
N LEU A 760 -19.07 9.87 -12.04
CA LEU A 760 -19.85 11.11 -12.17
C LEU A 760 -20.06 11.87 -10.85
N SER A 761 -19.50 11.38 -9.76
CA SER A 761 -19.50 12.11 -8.48
C SER A 761 -18.57 13.32 -8.58
N ARG A 762 -18.94 14.42 -7.91
CA ARG A 762 -18.06 15.57 -7.75
C ARG A 762 -16.84 15.26 -6.87
N TRP A 763 -16.90 14.22 -6.07
CA TRP A 763 -15.87 13.77 -5.13
C TRP A 763 -15.01 12.61 -5.67
N TYR A 764 -15.00 12.42 -7.00
CA TYR A 764 -14.27 11.33 -7.64
C TYR A 764 -12.77 11.61 -7.80
N GLY A 765 -12.41 12.86 -8.10
CA GLY A 765 -11.02 13.27 -8.35
C GLY A 765 -10.79 14.73 -7.96
N ASP A 766 -11.59 15.25 -7.04
CA ASP A 766 -11.58 16.65 -6.64
C ASP A 766 -10.39 17.02 -5.74
N GLN A 767 -9.75 16.03 -5.10
CA GLN A 767 -8.61 16.24 -4.21
C GLN A 767 -7.23 16.06 -4.87
N ILE A 768 -7.16 15.73 -6.18
CA ILE A 768 -5.88 15.54 -6.88
C ILE A 768 -5.01 16.78 -6.82
N ASP A 769 -5.57 17.95 -7.16
CA ASP A 769 -4.80 19.20 -7.19
C ASP A 769 -4.39 19.64 -5.77
N GLU A 770 -5.25 19.43 -4.77
CA GLU A 770 -4.96 19.67 -3.37
C GLU A 770 -3.81 18.77 -2.89
N TRP A 771 -3.88 17.49 -3.17
CA TRP A 771 -2.88 16.50 -2.78
C TRP A 771 -1.51 16.75 -3.42
N THR A 772 -1.46 16.99 -4.74
CA THR A 772 -0.21 17.22 -5.49
C THR A 772 0.46 18.54 -5.14
N SER A 773 -0.32 19.54 -4.68
CA SER A 773 0.21 20.84 -4.25
C SER A 773 0.50 20.93 -2.74
N GLY A 774 0.38 19.81 -2.00
CA GLY A 774 0.62 19.76 -0.56
C GLY A 774 -0.40 20.54 0.28
N GLN A 775 -1.61 20.72 -0.25
CA GLN A 775 -2.71 21.38 0.46
C GLN A 775 -3.56 20.36 1.24
N TYR A 776 -4.32 20.84 2.20
CA TYR A 776 -5.17 20.04 3.08
C TYR A 776 -6.48 20.78 3.33
N HIS A 777 -7.57 20.03 3.41
CA HIS A 777 -8.84 20.54 3.93
C HIS A 777 -8.99 20.22 5.42
N ALA A 778 -9.91 20.91 6.07
CA ALA A 778 -10.27 20.63 7.45
C ALA A 778 -11.50 19.71 7.51
N THR A 779 -11.36 18.55 8.17
CA THR A 779 -12.50 17.68 8.50
C THR A 779 -12.95 17.97 9.93
N TYR A 780 -14.18 18.44 10.06
CA TYR A 780 -14.79 18.83 11.34
C TYR A 780 -15.64 17.69 11.89
N ILE A 781 -15.58 17.44 13.21
CA ILE A 781 -16.51 16.55 13.92
C ILE A 781 -17.66 17.32 14.61
N GLU A 782 -17.68 18.64 14.49
CA GLU A 782 -18.73 19.53 14.94
C GLU A 782 -19.04 20.57 13.87
N GLY A 783 -20.29 20.99 13.75
CA GLY A 783 -20.71 22.07 12.84
C GLY A 783 -20.78 21.68 11.35
N TYR A 784 -20.64 20.40 11.02
CA TYR A 784 -20.72 19.84 9.66
C TYR A 784 -22.18 19.74 9.16
N GLU A 785 -23.19 19.96 10.00
CA GLU A 785 -24.61 19.80 9.66
C GLU A 785 -25.11 20.86 8.66
N ASN A 786 -24.36 21.94 8.49
CA ASN A 786 -24.69 23.00 7.53
C ASN A 786 -24.30 22.63 6.09
N THR A 787 -24.82 21.52 5.60
CA THR A 787 -24.61 21.03 4.23
C THR A 787 -25.94 20.79 3.51
N ASN A 788 -25.89 20.87 2.17
CA ASN A 788 -27.02 20.47 1.32
C ASN A 788 -27.09 18.93 1.12
N HIS A 789 -26.10 18.18 1.56
CA HIS A 789 -26.00 16.73 1.42
C HIS A 789 -26.39 16.02 2.73
N ARG A 790 -27.70 16.07 3.03
CA ARG A 790 -28.28 15.42 4.20
C ARG A 790 -29.18 14.25 3.76
N LEU A 791 -28.77 13.05 4.11
CA LEU A 791 -29.54 11.81 3.89
C LEU A 791 -30.05 11.30 5.23
N VAL A 792 -31.31 10.86 5.29
CA VAL A 792 -31.89 10.22 6.46
C VAL A 792 -32.21 8.77 6.10
N LEU A 793 -31.55 7.84 6.78
CA LEU A 793 -31.88 6.43 6.74
C LEU A 793 -32.93 6.16 7.82
N LYS A 794 -34.06 5.55 7.50
CA LYS A 794 -35.17 5.31 8.45
C LYS A 794 -35.50 3.82 8.52
N PRO A 795 -35.91 3.34 9.69
CA PRO A 795 -36.49 2.01 9.78
C PRO A 795 -37.77 1.92 8.94
N LYS A 796 -38.08 0.70 8.51
CA LYS A 796 -39.25 0.40 7.65
C LYS A 796 -40.56 0.50 8.40
#